data_471812fb57fe98d7ec28d3de500b83d4
#
_entry.id   471812fb57fe98d7ec28d3de500b83d4
#
_cell.length_a   1.000
_cell.length_b   1.000
_cell.length_c   1.000
_cell.angle_alpha   90.00
_cell.angle_beta   90.00
_cell.angle_gamma   90.00
#
_symmetry.space_group_name_H-M   'P 1'
#
loop_
_entity.id
_entity.type
_entity.pdbx_description
1 polymer ?
#
loop_
_entity_poly.entity_id
_entity_poly.type
_entity_poly.pdbx_seq_one_letter_code
_entity_poly.pdbx_strand_id
1 'polypeptide(L)'
;MPLRARGAASLRVGDALIDLERQVLLDADRRPVRLRARAWLVLSHLAARAGHVVGKDELMAAVWSDCVVTDDSLVQAVCDIRGALGPAARASLRTVPRRGYLLMADAEPVEPAPSRTVPVPARDATDRALAAQADRVFVGREPELRRLVDVARGAAPTRVALLHGPGGIGKSMLLDHVKRQVAALGLRVVGLDAALCEPEVATLLAALSQAVGLRGTAATVDELADAWPASPTLLAIDSAERIACLLPLLRDRLLPALPAGTRTVVAGRDPPDARWHAHPRWGLAFEAIALDGLDGADSLVLLERLGVRAALRAQAGALARGHPLALALLAAEAARRGTLPEDLGADVLGLLMQRCVEQVPDAAHRRALQVAAMTERTTETLLARTVPDASPAALYDWLSRQDYVRRDVDGLAVHDLVRDAVTADLRARDPESARALQLAVFSFLSARLRAAPADGPCTAGVARLLRVVPVFRRFFVEGLERYLVDTPGPEEVPALRDFALRGLPAIEHRAFEHWIGHPAARWRVIREDGRRLCGVSCTIALDRLAAADGEADPLVGRVLRTLPGPARGLPRMARFSVPEGERGPLNPSMNALQCAQARAWAATTGLGRWVVASVHPERYADLFSVMRFAPMAGCEVSADGVTVGCYVHDFHAEPWERWFERVTGGRADGVADRPRRARRRAA
;
A
#
# COMPACT_ATOMS: atom_id res chain seq x y z
N MET A 1 45.57 -10.84 -12.93
CA MET A 1 44.61 -10.70 -11.83
C MET A 1 43.27 -10.29 -12.43
N PRO A 2 42.22 -11.08 -12.37
CA PRO A 2 40.91 -10.66 -12.92
C PRO A 2 40.18 -9.78 -11.90
N LEU A 3 39.84 -8.57 -12.33
CA LEU A 3 39.01 -7.60 -11.62
C LEU A 3 37.63 -8.21 -11.34
N ARG A 4 37.24 -8.22 -10.10
CA ARG A 4 35.92 -8.66 -9.61
C ARG A 4 34.83 -7.73 -10.15
N ALA A 5 34.06 -8.19 -11.14
CA ALA A 5 32.84 -7.54 -11.57
C ALA A 5 31.70 -7.78 -10.53
N ARG A 6 31.81 -7.19 -9.35
CA ARG A 6 30.69 -7.06 -8.41
C ARG A 6 30.18 -5.63 -8.51
N GLY A 7 29.02 -5.45 -9.21
CA GLY A 7 28.26 -4.21 -9.19
C GLY A 7 28.12 -3.43 -10.50
N ALA A 8 28.42 -3.99 -11.67
CA ALA A 8 28.16 -3.28 -12.92
C ALA A 8 26.67 -3.36 -13.29
N ALA A 9 26.02 -2.22 -13.43
CA ALA A 9 24.62 -2.08 -13.83
C ALA A 9 24.35 -2.53 -15.26
N SER A 10 25.36 -2.50 -16.12
CA SER A 10 25.33 -2.97 -17.50
C SER A 10 26.62 -3.69 -17.88
N LEU A 11 26.49 -4.68 -18.75
CA LEU A 11 27.58 -5.50 -19.24
C LEU A 11 27.60 -5.46 -20.77
N ARG A 12 28.78 -5.19 -21.35
CA ARG A 12 28.98 -5.28 -22.80
C ARG A 12 29.36 -6.70 -23.19
N VAL A 13 28.66 -7.24 -24.16
CA VAL A 13 28.90 -8.56 -24.72
C VAL A 13 29.11 -8.40 -26.24
N GLY A 14 30.34 -8.20 -26.67
CA GLY A 14 30.65 -7.77 -28.05
C GLY A 14 29.98 -6.41 -28.32
N ASP A 15 29.16 -6.34 -29.37
CA ASP A 15 28.44 -5.12 -29.75
C ASP A 15 27.11 -4.97 -28.99
N ALA A 16 26.64 -6.01 -28.30
CA ALA A 16 25.41 -5.99 -27.52
C ALA A 16 25.65 -5.49 -26.08
N LEU A 17 24.62 -4.88 -25.47
CA LEU A 17 24.63 -4.42 -24.10
C LEU A 17 23.53 -5.11 -23.30
N ILE A 18 23.90 -5.76 -22.21
CA ILE A 18 22.97 -6.32 -21.24
C ILE A 18 22.76 -5.27 -20.15
N ASP A 19 21.59 -4.65 -20.12
CA ASP A 19 21.18 -3.75 -19.04
C ASP A 19 20.40 -4.56 -17.99
N LEU A 20 21.07 -4.88 -16.89
CA LEU A 20 20.50 -5.68 -15.82
C LEU A 20 19.47 -4.90 -14.98
N GLU A 21 19.57 -3.57 -14.96
CA GLU A 21 18.61 -2.71 -14.23
C GLU A 21 17.28 -2.61 -14.96
N ARG A 22 17.34 -2.37 -16.26
CA ARG A 22 16.16 -2.27 -17.11
C ARG A 22 15.63 -3.62 -17.57
N GLN A 23 16.35 -4.69 -17.26
CA GLN A 23 16.06 -6.06 -17.71
C GLN A 23 15.89 -6.16 -19.23
N VAL A 24 16.80 -5.53 -19.97
CA VAL A 24 16.74 -5.49 -21.43
C VAL A 24 18.09 -5.82 -22.04
N LEU A 25 18.05 -6.55 -23.15
CA LEU A 25 19.19 -6.73 -24.05
C LEU A 25 19.07 -5.71 -25.19
N LEU A 26 20.14 -4.96 -25.44
CA LEU A 26 20.24 -3.99 -26.53
C LEU A 26 21.21 -4.51 -27.59
N ASP A 27 20.85 -4.39 -28.86
CA ASP A 27 21.74 -4.70 -29.98
C ASP A 27 22.84 -3.63 -30.19
N ALA A 28 23.61 -3.77 -31.25
CA ALA A 28 24.67 -2.83 -31.64
C ALA A 28 24.16 -1.40 -31.88
N ASP A 29 22.92 -1.26 -32.36
CA ASP A 29 22.23 0.02 -32.58
C ASP A 29 21.52 0.57 -31.33
N ARG A 30 21.71 -0.06 -30.16
CA ARG A 30 21.04 0.25 -28.88
C ARG A 30 19.51 0.06 -28.94
N ARG A 31 19.01 -0.80 -29.83
CA ARG A 31 17.59 -1.16 -29.90
C ARG A 31 17.28 -2.37 -29.00
N PRO A 32 16.13 -2.38 -28.31
CA PRO A 32 15.77 -3.49 -27.43
C PRO A 32 15.48 -4.77 -28.23
N VAL A 33 16.16 -5.85 -27.88
CA VAL A 33 15.94 -7.19 -28.43
C VAL A 33 15.07 -8.00 -27.48
N ARG A 34 13.97 -8.52 -27.98
CA ARG A 34 13.04 -9.34 -27.16
C ARG A 34 13.62 -10.73 -26.92
N LEU A 35 13.73 -11.11 -25.66
CA LEU A 35 14.02 -12.47 -25.21
C LEU A 35 12.79 -13.07 -24.51
N ARG A 36 12.62 -14.39 -24.60
CA ARG A 36 11.62 -15.11 -23.79
C ARG A 36 12.00 -15.01 -22.31
N ALA A 37 11.01 -15.01 -21.42
CA ALA A 37 11.22 -14.81 -19.98
C ALA A 37 12.27 -15.76 -19.38
N ARG A 38 12.24 -17.06 -19.72
CA ARG A 38 13.22 -18.05 -19.23
C ARG A 38 14.62 -17.82 -19.83
N ALA A 39 14.73 -17.44 -21.09
CA ALA A 39 16.01 -17.07 -21.72
C ALA A 39 16.60 -15.81 -21.07
N TRP A 40 15.77 -14.83 -20.73
CA TRP A 40 16.21 -13.66 -19.97
C TRP A 40 16.76 -14.03 -18.60
N LEU A 41 16.08 -14.90 -17.83
CA LEU A 41 16.54 -15.36 -16.52
C LEU A 41 17.87 -16.12 -16.61
N VAL A 42 18.08 -16.95 -17.62
CA VAL A 42 19.38 -17.62 -17.89
C VAL A 42 20.45 -16.58 -18.18
N LEU A 43 20.16 -15.60 -19.06
CA LEU A 43 21.12 -14.54 -19.42
C LEU A 43 21.49 -13.68 -18.21
N SER A 44 20.54 -13.27 -17.40
CA SER A 44 20.79 -12.45 -16.20
C SER A 44 21.62 -13.21 -15.15
N HIS A 45 21.37 -14.52 -14.98
CA HIS A 45 22.17 -15.36 -14.06
C HIS A 45 23.61 -15.54 -14.54
N LEU A 46 23.80 -15.74 -15.84
CA LEU A 46 25.14 -15.79 -16.47
C LEU A 46 25.87 -14.44 -16.41
N ALA A 47 25.13 -13.35 -16.60
CA ALA A 47 25.66 -11.98 -16.53
C ALA A 47 26.13 -11.62 -15.11
N ALA A 48 25.37 -12.01 -14.07
CA ALA A 48 25.77 -11.83 -12.68
C ALA A 48 27.08 -12.56 -12.33
N ARG A 49 27.46 -13.57 -13.12
CA ARG A 49 28.69 -14.37 -12.97
C ARG A 49 29.55 -14.34 -14.22
N ALA A 50 29.56 -13.22 -14.91
CA ALA A 50 30.38 -13.04 -16.10
C ALA A 50 31.86 -13.41 -15.83
N GLY A 51 32.48 -14.10 -16.78
CA GLY A 51 33.84 -14.60 -16.66
C GLY A 51 33.99 -15.91 -15.86
N HIS A 52 32.90 -16.48 -15.32
CA HIS A 52 32.90 -17.74 -14.58
C HIS A 52 32.02 -18.78 -15.27
N VAL A 53 32.42 -20.07 -15.15
CA VAL A 53 31.56 -21.17 -15.63
C VAL A 53 30.42 -21.40 -14.65
N VAL A 54 29.19 -21.36 -15.15
CA VAL A 54 27.98 -21.67 -14.40
C VAL A 54 27.48 -23.06 -14.79
N GLY A 55 27.29 -23.93 -13.82
CA GLY A 55 26.87 -25.32 -14.01
C GLY A 55 25.46 -25.44 -14.60
N LYS A 56 25.18 -26.53 -15.34
CA LYS A 56 23.83 -26.79 -15.87
C LYS A 56 22.80 -26.93 -14.75
N ASP A 57 23.12 -27.75 -13.72
CA ASP A 57 22.24 -28.00 -12.59
C ASP A 57 21.94 -26.70 -11.82
N GLU A 58 22.93 -25.83 -11.71
CA GLU A 58 22.77 -24.51 -11.10
C GLU A 58 21.81 -23.62 -11.91
N LEU A 59 21.95 -23.57 -13.23
CA LEU A 59 21.03 -22.82 -14.10
C LEU A 59 19.62 -23.39 -14.07
N MET A 60 19.51 -24.73 -14.05
CA MET A 60 18.22 -25.40 -13.95
C MET A 60 17.52 -25.09 -12.63
N ALA A 61 18.24 -25.18 -11.51
CA ALA A 61 17.70 -24.86 -10.19
C ALA A 61 17.32 -23.37 -10.05
N ALA A 62 18.10 -22.46 -10.66
CA ALA A 62 17.84 -21.03 -10.59
C ALA A 62 16.66 -20.56 -11.45
N VAL A 63 16.42 -21.19 -12.62
CA VAL A 63 15.48 -20.70 -13.63
C VAL A 63 14.21 -21.54 -13.72
N TRP A 64 14.24 -22.83 -13.33
CA TRP A 64 13.11 -23.76 -13.40
C TRP A 64 12.82 -24.42 -12.05
N SER A 65 13.04 -23.70 -10.94
CA SER A 65 12.71 -24.18 -9.58
C SER A 65 11.23 -24.53 -9.36
N ASP A 66 10.36 -24.05 -10.24
CA ASP A 66 8.90 -24.18 -10.18
C ASP A 66 8.32 -25.30 -11.07
N CYS A 67 9.14 -25.94 -11.92
CA CYS A 67 8.69 -26.99 -12.84
C CYS A 67 9.81 -27.99 -13.17
N VAL A 68 9.43 -29.24 -13.43
CA VAL A 68 10.35 -30.27 -13.91
C VAL A 68 10.48 -30.15 -15.41
N VAL A 69 11.68 -29.84 -15.88
CA VAL A 69 12.02 -29.71 -17.30
C VAL A 69 13.24 -30.55 -17.65
N THR A 70 13.43 -30.86 -18.94
CA THR A 70 14.60 -31.57 -19.45
C THR A 70 15.73 -30.59 -19.78
N ASP A 71 16.96 -31.10 -19.92
CA ASP A 71 18.15 -30.37 -20.37
C ASP A 71 17.89 -29.58 -21.67
N ASP A 72 16.98 -30.05 -22.52
CA ASP A 72 16.62 -29.41 -23.79
C ASP A 72 16.05 -28.01 -23.59
N SER A 73 15.34 -27.76 -22.49
CA SER A 73 14.81 -26.44 -22.16
C SER A 73 15.92 -25.40 -21.92
N LEU A 74 17.00 -25.80 -21.26
CA LEU A 74 18.17 -24.96 -21.05
C LEU A 74 18.93 -24.74 -22.37
N VAL A 75 19.07 -25.80 -23.18
CA VAL A 75 19.69 -25.71 -24.51
C VAL A 75 18.92 -24.73 -25.41
N GLN A 76 17.60 -24.81 -25.42
CA GLN A 76 16.74 -23.89 -26.17
C GLN A 76 16.90 -22.44 -25.70
N ALA A 77 16.91 -22.20 -24.38
CA ALA A 77 17.12 -20.86 -23.82
C ALA A 77 18.48 -20.28 -24.22
N VAL A 78 19.55 -21.09 -24.22
CA VAL A 78 20.87 -20.69 -24.67
C VAL A 78 20.91 -20.42 -26.19
N CYS A 79 20.16 -21.16 -26.98
CA CYS A 79 19.99 -20.88 -28.41
C CYS A 79 19.27 -19.54 -28.66
N ASP A 80 18.21 -19.27 -27.92
CA ASP A 80 17.49 -17.99 -27.99
C ASP A 80 18.40 -16.81 -27.62
N ILE A 81 19.22 -16.95 -26.57
CA ILE A 81 20.20 -15.93 -26.17
C ILE A 81 21.25 -15.70 -27.26
N ARG A 82 21.81 -16.77 -27.81
CA ARG A 82 22.80 -16.67 -28.90
C ARG A 82 22.25 -16.01 -30.15
N GLY A 83 20.96 -16.30 -30.46
CA GLY A 83 20.25 -15.65 -31.55
C GLY A 83 20.09 -14.14 -31.31
N ALA A 84 19.73 -13.78 -30.09
CA ALA A 84 19.50 -12.40 -29.69
C ALA A 84 20.75 -11.54 -29.55
N LEU A 85 21.88 -12.15 -29.16
CA LEU A 85 23.19 -11.45 -29.07
C LEU A 85 23.78 -11.09 -30.45
N GLY A 86 23.30 -11.72 -31.52
CA GLY A 86 23.80 -11.49 -32.87
C GLY A 86 25.16 -12.15 -33.18
N PRO A 87 25.62 -12.08 -34.44
CA PRO A 87 26.78 -12.83 -34.91
C PRO A 87 28.10 -12.50 -34.17
N ALA A 88 28.36 -11.22 -33.91
CA ALA A 88 29.59 -10.74 -33.26
C ALA A 88 29.69 -11.16 -31.79
N ALA A 89 28.58 -11.09 -31.06
CA ALA A 89 28.53 -11.38 -29.62
C ALA A 89 28.19 -12.85 -29.29
N ARG A 90 27.77 -13.63 -30.29
CA ARG A 90 27.41 -15.05 -30.14
C ARG A 90 28.53 -15.92 -29.57
N ALA A 91 29.78 -15.62 -29.93
CA ALA A 91 30.97 -16.33 -29.47
C ALA A 91 31.28 -16.05 -27.98
N SER A 92 30.75 -14.99 -27.42
CA SER A 92 30.95 -14.63 -26.02
C SER A 92 30.16 -15.53 -25.04
N LEU A 93 29.11 -16.21 -25.51
CA LEU A 93 28.42 -17.24 -24.73
C LEU A 93 28.92 -18.64 -25.13
N ARG A 94 29.89 -19.14 -24.37
CA ARG A 94 30.57 -20.41 -24.63
C ARG A 94 29.93 -21.57 -23.87
N THR A 95 29.85 -22.73 -24.55
CA THR A 95 29.56 -24.00 -23.86
C THR A 95 30.86 -24.59 -23.38
N VAL A 96 30.96 -24.92 -22.10
CA VAL A 96 32.09 -25.64 -21.50
C VAL A 96 31.65 -27.12 -21.35
N PRO A 97 32.19 -28.05 -22.16
CA PRO A 97 31.75 -29.44 -22.17
C PRO A 97 31.76 -30.04 -20.77
N ARG A 98 30.67 -30.72 -20.39
CA ARG A 98 30.46 -31.40 -19.09
C ARG A 98 30.47 -30.47 -17.86
N ARG A 99 30.62 -29.15 -18.02
CA ARG A 99 30.71 -28.20 -16.91
C ARG A 99 29.61 -27.13 -16.90
N GLY A 100 29.11 -26.72 -18.08
CA GLY A 100 28.02 -25.70 -18.16
C GLY A 100 28.28 -24.62 -19.21
N TYR A 101 27.96 -23.37 -18.88
CA TYR A 101 28.06 -22.22 -19.79
C TYR A 101 28.89 -21.11 -19.17
N LEU A 102 29.60 -20.36 -20.04
CA LEU A 102 30.43 -19.23 -19.66
C LEU A 102 30.08 -18.02 -20.53
N LEU A 103 29.68 -16.92 -19.88
CA LEU A 103 29.47 -15.64 -20.55
C LEU A 103 30.71 -14.75 -20.37
N MET A 104 31.35 -14.39 -21.50
CA MET A 104 32.44 -13.41 -21.54
C MET A 104 31.79 -12.03 -21.74
N ALA A 105 31.90 -11.16 -20.75
CA ALA A 105 31.38 -9.81 -20.80
C ALA A 105 32.36 -8.86 -20.13
N ASP A 106 32.50 -7.67 -20.68
CA ASP A 106 33.29 -6.60 -20.08
C ASP A 106 32.33 -5.68 -19.27
N ALA A 107 32.75 -5.32 -18.04
CA ALA A 107 32.04 -4.32 -17.28
C ALA A 107 32.22 -2.97 -18.00
N GLU A 108 31.12 -2.39 -18.45
CA GLU A 108 31.16 -1.03 -18.97
C GLU A 108 31.26 -0.07 -17.78
N PRO A 109 32.36 0.70 -17.63
CA PRO A 109 32.41 1.71 -16.60
C PRO A 109 31.33 2.73 -16.90
N VAL A 110 30.43 2.94 -15.96
CA VAL A 110 29.52 4.09 -16.00
C VAL A 110 30.42 5.30 -15.77
N GLU A 111 30.87 6.00 -16.84
CA GLU A 111 31.35 7.36 -16.67
C GLU A 111 30.22 8.15 -16.00
N PRO A 112 30.49 8.90 -14.92
CA PRO A 112 29.50 9.82 -14.38
C PRO A 112 29.26 10.85 -15.50
N ALA A 113 28.21 10.66 -16.28
CA ALA A 113 27.74 11.66 -17.20
C ALA A 113 27.53 12.94 -16.37
N PRO A 114 27.99 14.11 -16.87
CA PRO A 114 27.73 15.38 -16.22
C PRO A 114 26.22 15.41 -15.95
N SER A 115 25.82 15.77 -14.74
CA SER A 115 24.44 15.77 -14.23
C SER A 115 23.44 16.23 -15.29
N ARG A 116 23.14 15.39 -16.22
CA ARG A 116 21.93 15.46 -17.00
C ARG A 116 20.86 14.96 -16.03
N THR A 117 20.06 15.87 -15.55
CA THR A 117 18.69 15.57 -15.12
C THR A 117 18.24 14.33 -15.88
N VAL A 118 18.11 13.20 -15.17
CA VAL A 118 17.46 12.01 -15.74
C VAL A 118 16.17 12.55 -16.32
N PRO A 119 15.93 12.47 -17.63
CA PRO A 119 14.63 12.83 -18.14
C PRO A 119 13.70 11.83 -17.46
N VAL A 120 12.85 12.31 -16.57
CA VAL A 120 11.58 11.63 -16.24
C VAL A 120 11.07 11.14 -17.60
N PRO A 121 10.79 9.82 -17.78
CA PRO A 121 10.36 9.28 -19.06
C PRO A 121 9.37 10.25 -19.64
N ALA A 122 9.56 10.63 -20.89
CA ALA A 122 8.83 11.72 -21.53
C ALA A 122 7.36 11.51 -21.20
N ARG A 123 6.84 12.33 -20.28
CA ARG A 123 5.43 12.26 -19.88
C ARG A 123 4.67 12.34 -21.18
N ASP A 124 3.81 11.38 -21.41
CA ASP A 124 2.96 11.32 -22.60
C ASP A 124 2.38 12.71 -22.87
N ALA A 125 2.19 13.04 -24.15
CA ALA A 125 1.57 14.32 -24.52
C ALA A 125 0.25 14.56 -23.75
N THR A 126 -0.40 13.47 -23.38
CA THR A 126 -1.60 13.41 -22.52
C THR A 126 -1.33 13.93 -21.11
N ASP A 127 -0.23 13.53 -20.44
CA ASP A 127 0.09 14.01 -19.08
C ASP A 127 0.42 15.50 -19.08
N ARG A 128 1.07 15.99 -20.13
CA ARG A 128 1.33 17.41 -20.32
C ARG A 128 0.04 18.20 -20.57
N ALA A 129 -0.88 17.67 -21.35
CA ALA A 129 -2.17 18.29 -21.60
C ALA A 129 -3.03 18.36 -20.33
N LEU A 130 -3.03 17.30 -19.51
CA LEU A 130 -3.75 17.26 -18.23
C LEU A 130 -3.12 18.19 -17.19
N ALA A 131 -1.80 18.28 -17.12
CA ALA A 131 -1.13 19.24 -16.26
C ALA A 131 -1.46 20.69 -16.68
N ALA A 132 -1.46 20.97 -17.99
CA ALA A 132 -1.85 22.27 -18.51
C ALA A 132 -3.34 22.61 -18.26
N GLN A 133 -4.22 21.60 -18.25
CA GLN A 133 -5.62 21.79 -17.90
C GLN A 133 -5.79 22.04 -16.39
N ALA A 134 -5.07 21.31 -15.53
CA ALA A 134 -5.05 21.56 -14.10
C ALA A 134 -4.55 22.98 -13.77
N ASP A 135 -3.54 23.47 -14.50
CA ASP A 135 -3.03 24.84 -14.35
C ASP A 135 -4.06 25.89 -14.77
N ARG A 136 -4.88 25.61 -15.78
CA ARG A 136 -5.95 26.53 -16.22
C ARG A 136 -7.05 26.72 -15.18
N VAL A 137 -7.35 25.69 -14.38
CA VAL A 137 -8.40 25.73 -13.35
C VAL A 137 -7.85 26.02 -11.95
N PHE A 138 -6.54 26.17 -11.79
CA PHE A 138 -5.95 26.61 -10.54
C PHE A 138 -6.17 28.11 -10.35
N VAL A 139 -6.90 28.48 -9.31
CA VAL A 139 -7.30 29.85 -9.00
C VAL A 139 -7.14 30.11 -7.51
N GLY A 140 -6.70 31.31 -7.18
CA GLY A 140 -6.42 31.70 -5.81
C GLY A 140 -5.28 30.85 -5.22
N ARG A 141 -4.87 31.01 -4.05
CA ARG A 141 -3.80 30.23 -3.40
C ARG A 141 -2.38 30.70 -3.71
N GLU A 142 -2.23 31.84 -4.38
CA GLU A 142 -0.91 32.43 -4.66
C GLU A 142 -0.11 32.70 -3.36
N PRO A 143 -0.74 33.15 -2.25
CA PRO A 143 -0.03 33.32 -0.97
C PRO A 143 0.49 32.00 -0.41
N GLU A 144 -0.37 30.97 -0.38
CA GLU A 144 0.00 29.63 0.14
C GLU A 144 1.03 28.97 -0.76
N LEU A 145 0.85 29.08 -2.09
CA LEU A 145 1.79 28.55 -3.07
C LEU A 145 3.18 29.17 -2.90
N ARG A 146 3.26 30.50 -2.79
CA ARG A 146 4.54 31.20 -2.56
C ARG A 146 5.19 30.74 -1.25
N ARG A 147 4.44 30.70 -0.14
CA ARG A 147 4.94 30.24 1.16
C ARG A 147 5.52 28.82 1.07
N LEU A 148 4.80 27.88 0.44
CA LEU A 148 5.27 26.50 0.31
C LEU A 148 6.47 26.36 -0.62
N VAL A 149 6.56 27.16 -1.68
CA VAL A 149 7.74 27.21 -2.56
C VAL A 149 8.94 27.80 -1.83
N ASP A 150 8.74 28.86 -1.03
CA ASP A 150 9.81 29.46 -0.21
C ASP A 150 10.33 28.48 0.86
N VAL A 151 9.44 27.69 1.48
CA VAL A 151 9.83 26.58 2.35
C VAL A 151 10.69 25.57 1.57
N ALA A 152 10.24 25.13 0.41
CA ALA A 152 10.94 24.13 -0.40
C ALA A 152 12.34 24.60 -0.84
N ARG A 153 12.48 25.90 -1.14
CA ARG A 153 13.77 26.53 -1.53
C ARG A 153 14.70 26.78 -0.34
N GLY A 154 14.21 26.63 0.89
CA GLY A 154 14.94 27.01 2.09
C GLY A 154 15.07 28.53 2.29
N ALA A 155 14.24 29.34 1.64
CA ALA A 155 14.16 30.79 1.81
C ALA A 155 13.49 31.15 3.15
N ALA A 156 12.69 30.24 3.72
CA ALA A 156 12.09 30.36 5.03
C ALA A 156 12.84 29.51 6.08
N PRO A 157 12.82 29.88 7.36
CA PRO A 157 13.37 29.05 8.43
C PRO A 157 12.61 27.72 8.61
N THR A 158 11.39 27.65 8.10
CA THR A 158 10.51 26.49 8.14
C THR A 158 11.14 25.30 7.39
N ARG A 159 11.22 24.17 8.05
CA ARG A 159 11.66 22.89 7.46
C ARG A 159 10.49 21.94 7.18
N VAL A 160 9.43 22.05 7.96
CA VAL A 160 8.23 21.21 7.83
C VAL A 160 7.01 22.13 7.78
N ALA A 161 6.26 22.09 6.69
CA ALA A 161 4.98 22.74 6.55
C ALA A 161 3.85 21.69 6.51
N LEU A 162 2.81 21.85 7.31
CA LEU A 162 1.63 21.02 7.30
C LEU A 162 0.44 21.81 6.77
N LEU A 163 -0.02 21.39 5.59
CA LEU A 163 -1.18 21.94 4.91
C LEU A 163 -2.42 21.14 5.31
N HIS A 164 -3.41 21.79 5.95
CA HIS A 164 -4.61 21.10 6.42
C HIS A 164 -5.91 21.79 6.01
N GLY A 165 -7.02 21.04 6.04
CA GLY A 165 -8.34 21.56 5.69
C GLY A 165 -9.28 20.46 5.18
N PRO A 166 -10.57 20.76 5.00
CA PRO A 166 -11.58 19.79 4.64
C PRO A 166 -11.31 19.08 3.31
N GLY A 167 -11.98 17.94 3.09
CA GLY A 167 -11.91 17.21 1.82
C GLY A 167 -12.41 18.07 0.66
N GLY A 168 -11.73 18.03 -0.50
CA GLY A 168 -12.14 18.79 -1.68
C GLY A 168 -11.77 20.28 -1.70
N ILE A 169 -11.06 20.78 -0.68
CA ILE A 169 -10.64 22.18 -0.56
C ILE A 169 -9.46 22.57 -1.48
N GLY A 170 -8.82 21.59 -2.14
CA GLY A 170 -7.74 21.84 -3.08
C GLY A 170 -6.33 21.55 -2.58
N LYS A 171 -6.13 20.88 -1.43
CA LYS A 171 -4.81 20.55 -0.86
C LYS A 171 -3.89 19.80 -1.83
N SER A 172 -4.37 18.71 -2.40
CA SER A 172 -3.61 17.88 -3.35
C SER A 172 -3.26 18.67 -4.62
N MET A 173 -4.18 19.51 -5.11
CA MET A 173 -3.94 20.36 -6.27
C MET A 173 -2.84 21.39 -5.98
N LEU A 174 -2.90 22.05 -4.82
CA LEU A 174 -1.88 23.00 -4.39
C LEU A 174 -0.52 22.30 -4.23
N LEU A 175 -0.49 21.12 -3.59
CA LEU A 175 0.74 20.34 -3.42
C LEU A 175 1.35 19.93 -4.77
N ASP A 176 0.54 19.56 -5.75
CA ASP A 176 0.99 19.24 -7.10
C ASP A 176 1.57 20.46 -7.82
N HIS A 177 0.99 21.65 -7.63
CA HIS A 177 1.57 22.89 -8.14
C HIS A 177 2.92 23.21 -7.49
N VAL A 178 3.04 23.06 -6.18
CA VAL A 178 4.32 23.20 -5.45
C VAL A 178 5.36 22.24 -6.02
N LYS A 179 5.03 20.95 -6.17
CA LYS A 179 5.95 19.94 -6.74
C LYS A 179 6.45 20.33 -8.12
N ARG A 180 5.55 20.81 -9.01
CA ARG A 180 5.94 21.23 -10.36
C ARG A 180 6.82 22.47 -10.35
N GLN A 181 6.48 23.51 -9.58
CA GLN A 181 7.30 24.71 -9.48
C GLN A 181 8.68 24.41 -8.91
N VAL A 182 8.75 23.61 -7.85
CA VAL A 182 10.00 23.20 -7.21
C VAL A 182 10.89 22.39 -8.17
N ALA A 183 10.28 21.47 -8.93
CA ALA A 183 10.99 20.71 -9.96
C ALA A 183 11.50 21.62 -11.10
N ALA A 184 10.72 22.63 -11.51
CA ALA A 184 11.13 23.61 -12.53
C ALA A 184 12.32 24.49 -12.06
N LEU A 185 12.47 24.67 -10.75
CA LEU A 185 13.63 25.33 -10.14
C LEU A 185 14.87 24.44 -10.03
N GLY A 186 14.81 23.19 -10.52
CA GLY A 186 15.91 22.23 -10.47
C GLY A 186 16.10 21.52 -9.12
N LEU A 187 15.17 21.68 -8.18
CA LEU A 187 15.20 20.98 -6.91
C LEU A 187 14.63 19.57 -7.06
N ARG A 188 15.17 18.62 -6.32
CA ARG A 188 14.65 17.26 -6.31
C ARG A 188 13.32 17.19 -5.54
N VAL A 189 12.37 16.46 -6.08
CA VAL A 189 11.06 16.22 -5.45
C VAL A 189 10.89 14.73 -5.19
N VAL A 190 10.63 14.37 -3.94
CA VAL A 190 10.22 13.03 -3.50
C VAL A 190 8.75 13.13 -3.11
N GLY A 191 7.87 12.52 -3.88
CA GLY A 191 6.42 12.52 -3.66
C GLY A 191 5.95 11.22 -3.04
N LEU A 192 5.10 11.31 -2.03
CA LEU A 192 4.41 10.18 -1.40
C LEU A 192 2.92 10.48 -1.34
N ASP A 193 2.10 9.62 -1.96
CA ASP A 193 0.64 9.61 -1.72
C ASP A 193 0.35 8.59 -0.62
N ALA A 194 0.09 9.08 0.59
CA ALA A 194 -0.19 8.24 1.75
C ALA A 194 -1.51 7.46 1.62
N ALA A 195 -2.40 7.83 0.68
CA ALA A 195 -3.57 7.01 0.37
C ALA A 195 -3.21 5.63 -0.18
N LEU A 196 -2.01 5.49 -0.74
CA LEU A 196 -1.47 4.24 -1.28
C LEU A 196 -0.62 3.46 -0.27
N CYS A 197 -0.38 4.04 0.91
CA CYS A 197 0.40 3.41 1.97
C CYS A 197 -0.51 2.78 3.02
N GLU A 198 -0.17 1.58 3.44
CA GLU A 198 -0.72 1.04 4.68
C GLU A 198 -0.07 1.76 5.87
N PRO A 199 -0.78 1.94 6.99
CA PRO A 199 -0.25 2.56 8.18
C PRO A 199 0.70 1.61 8.94
N GLU A 200 1.74 1.13 8.27
CA GLU A 200 2.81 0.26 8.77
C GLU A 200 4.17 0.88 8.42
N VAL A 201 5.15 0.80 9.34
CA VAL A 201 6.49 1.37 9.13
C VAL A 201 7.16 0.77 7.91
N ALA A 202 7.10 -0.55 7.74
CA ALA A 202 7.71 -1.24 6.62
C ALA A 202 7.15 -0.75 5.27
N THR A 203 5.84 -0.53 5.18
CA THR A 203 5.18 -0.03 3.96
C THR A 203 5.57 1.42 3.66
N LEU A 204 5.63 2.27 4.68
CA LEU A 204 6.10 3.65 4.55
C LEU A 204 7.55 3.69 4.05
N LEU A 205 8.45 2.90 4.68
CA LEU A 205 9.86 2.83 4.28
C LEU A 205 10.00 2.30 2.85
N ALA A 206 9.21 1.29 2.46
CA ALA A 206 9.20 0.77 1.10
C ALA A 206 8.76 1.82 0.08
N ALA A 207 7.67 2.53 0.34
CA ALA A 207 7.16 3.58 -0.53
C ALA A 207 8.16 4.75 -0.67
N LEU A 208 8.79 5.17 0.42
CA LEU A 208 9.83 6.20 0.40
C LEU A 208 11.10 5.72 -0.32
N SER A 209 11.52 4.47 -0.11
CA SER A 209 12.66 3.88 -0.81
C SER A 209 12.44 3.88 -2.33
N GLN A 210 11.25 3.51 -2.77
CA GLN A 210 10.85 3.56 -4.18
C GLN A 210 10.82 5.01 -4.71
N ALA A 211 10.22 5.94 -3.95
CA ALA A 211 10.13 7.35 -4.35
C ALA A 211 11.50 8.04 -4.47
N VAL A 212 12.46 7.61 -3.65
CA VAL A 212 13.87 8.06 -3.70
C VAL A 212 14.64 7.38 -4.84
N GLY A 213 14.16 6.22 -5.34
CA GLY A 213 14.79 5.45 -6.40
C GLY A 213 15.86 4.48 -5.90
N LEU A 214 15.71 3.95 -4.69
CA LEU A 214 16.60 2.91 -4.16
C LEU A 214 16.40 1.58 -4.89
N ARG A 215 17.46 0.80 -5.06
CA ARG A 215 17.45 -0.54 -5.68
C ARG A 215 16.86 -1.63 -4.77
N GLY A 216 16.44 -1.28 -3.58
CA GLY A 216 15.86 -2.17 -2.57
C GLY A 216 15.02 -1.38 -1.61
N THR A 217 14.43 -2.06 -0.63
CA THR A 217 13.65 -1.43 0.42
C THR A 217 14.53 -1.28 1.66
N ALA A 218 14.65 -0.06 2.19
CA ALA A 218 15.25 0.17 3.49
C ALA A 218 14.43 -0.52 4.58
N ALA A 219 15.06 -1.30 5.42
CA ALA A 219 14.39 -1.99 6.52
C ALA A 219 14.23 -1.10 7.74
N THR A 220 15.06 -0.05 7.88
CA THR A 220 15.06 0.88 8.99
C THR A 220 15.04 2.33 8.52
N VAL A 221 14.68 3.23 9.44
CA VAL A 221 14.73 4.68 9.20
C VAL A 221 16.16 5.14 8.90
N ASP A 222 17.15 4.56 9.59
CA ASP A 222 18.56 4.94 9.44
C ASP A 222 19.09 4.52 8.06
N GLU A 223 18.79 3.32 7.60
CA GLU A 223 19.14 2.88 6.24
C GLU A 223 18.51 3.79 5.16
N LEU A 224 17.25 4.22 5.36
CA LEU A 224 16.60 5.16 4.44
C LEU A 224 17.28 6.54 4.47
N ALA A 225 17.66 7.02 5.66
CA ALA A 225 18.32 8.31 5.84
C ALA A 225 19.73 8.31 5.22
N ASP A 226 20.49 7.24 5.39
CA ASP A 226 21.83 7.06 4.79
C ASP A 226 21.77 7.03 3.25
N ALA A 227 20.69 6.47 2.71
CA ALA A 227 20.47 6.40 1.26
C ALA A 227 19.73 7.64 0.70
N TRP A 228 19.33 8.58 1.56
CA TRP A 228 18.62 9.79 1.13
C TRP A 228 19.52 10.72 0.32
N PRO A 229 18.98 11.39 -0.71
CA PRO A 229 19.78 12.34 -1.51
C PRO A 229 20.39 13.45 -0.67
N ALA A 230 21.69 13.67 -0.81
CA ALA A 230 22.39 14.79 -0.17
C ALA A 230 22.02 16.16 -0.78
N SER A 231 21.49 16.17 -2.02
CA SER A 231 21.03 17.39 -2.68
C SER A 231 19.77 17.97 -2.02
N PRO A 232 19.54 19.28 -2.10
CA PRO A 232 18.29 19.88 -1.62
C PRO A 232 17.07 19.18 -2.20
N THR A 233 16.21 18.69 -1.33
CA THR A 233 15.09 17.83 -1.69
C THR A 233 13.81 18.28 -1.00
N LEU A 234 12.71 18.36 -1.76
CA LEU A 234 11.37 18.49 -1.24
C LEU A 234 10.77 17.09 -1.03
N LEU A 235 10.44 16.73 0.20
CA LEU A 235 9.57 15.61 0.52
C LEU A 235 8.13 16.12 0.58
N ALA A 236 7.29 15.66 -0.34
CA ALA A 236 5.88 16.04 -0.43
C ALA A 236 5.00 14.84 -0.11
N ILE A 237 4.24 14.89 1.00
CA ILE A 237 3.36 13.82 1.48
C ILE A 237 1.91 14.29 1.33
N ASP A 238 1.11 13.59 0.53
CA ASP A 238 -0.32 13.85 0.40
C ASP A 238 -1.15 12.82 1.19
N SER A 239 -2.41 13.17 1.53
CA SER A 239 -3.37 12.29 2.22
C SER A 239 -2.87 11.77 3.57
N ALA A 240 -2.18 12.61 4.35
CA ALA A 240 -1.49 12.22 5.59
C ALA A 240 -2.44 11.67 6.67
N GLU A 241 -3.73 11.97 6.63
CA GLU A 241 -4.74 11.36 7.50
C GLU A 241 -4.80 9.83 7.37
N ARG A 242 -4.32 9.28 6.26
CA ARG A 242 -4.28 7.83 6.02
C ARG A 242 -3.19 7.12 6.82
N ILE A 243 -2.16 7.87 7.18
CA ILE A 243 -1.02 7.40 7.97
C ILE A 243 -0.88 8.19 9.29
N ALA A 244 -1.99 8.62 9.87
CA ALA A 244 -1.99 9.45 11.08
C ALA A 244 -1.18 8.83 12.23
N CYS A 245 -1.23 7.49 12.41
CA CYS A 245 -0.44 6.77 13.41
C CYS A 245 1.08 6.81 13.15
N LEU A 246 1.52 7.12 11.92
CA LEU A 246 2.94 7.24 11.55
C LEU A 246 3.46 8.67 11.65
N LEU A 247 2.59 9.68 11.82
CA LEU A 247 3.02 11.08 11.97
C LEU A 247 3.98 11.30 13.15
N PRO A 248 3.81 10.65 14.31
CA PRO A 248 4.81 10.69 15.39
C PRO A 248 6.17 10.12 14.96
N LEU A 249 6.20 8.99 14.24
CA LEU A 249 7.44 8.42 13.70
C LEU A 249 8.10 9.38 12.72
N LEU A 250 7.33 9.98 11.82
CA LEU A 250 7.83 11.00 10.89
C LEU A 250 8.46 12.15 11.65
N ARG A 251 7.73 12.76 12.61
CA ARG A 251 8.17 13.91 13.39
C ARG A 251 9.42 13.62 14.22
N ASP A 252 9.45 12.48 14.92
CA ASP A 252 10.39 12.23 15.99
C ASP A 252 11.65 11.45 15.54
N ARG A 253 11.54 10.68 14.45
CA ARG A 253 12.63 9.81 13.96
C ARG A 253 13.01 10.10 12.51
N LEU A 254 12.08 10.00 11.56
CA LEU A 254 12.43 10.07 10.14
C LEU A 254 12.91 11.46 9.73
N LEU A 255 12.10 12.50 9.91
CA LEU A 255 12.45 13.85 9.47
C LEU A 255 13.72 14.41 10.17
N PRO A 256 13.99 14.11 11.47
CA PRO A 256 15.25 14.47 12.09
C PRO A 256 16.49 13.77 11.52
N ALA A 257 16.34 12.54 11.01
CA ALA A 257 17.43 11.76 10.42
C ALA A 257 17.77 12.20 9.00
N LEU A 258 16.83 12.81 8.26
CA LEU A 258 17.06 13.25 6.88
C LEU A 258 18.05 14.43 6.82
N PRO A 259 18.83 14.54 5.71
CA PRO A 259 19.79 15.63 5.48
C PRO A 259 19.20 17.02 5.71
N ALA A 260 20.00 17.95 6.20
CA ALA A 260 19.59 19.31 6.53
C ALA A 260 18.97 20.09 5.36
N GLY A 261 19.32 19.72 4.11
CA GLY A 261 18.76 20.27 2.88
C GLY A 261 17.34 19.78 2.55
N THR A 262 16.83 18.78 3.27
CA THR A 262 15.47 18.27 3.05
C THR A 262 14.43 19.23 3.66
N ARG A 263 13.45 19.59 2.86
CA ARG A 263 12.24 20.32 3.26
C ARG A 263 11.03 19.43 3.08
N THR A 264 10.05 19.54 3.97
CA THR A 264 8.89 18.64 3.95
C THR A 264 7.59 19.43 3.90
N VAL A 265 6.70 19.05 2.99
CA VAL A 265 5.32 19.53 2.97
C VAL A 265 4.40 18.32 3.15
N VAL A 266 3.58 18.36 4.18
CA VAL A 266 2.61 17.32 4.52
C VAL A 266 1.21 17.87 4.30
N ALA A 267 0.39 17.25 3.46
CA ALA A 267 -1.00 17.62 3.25
C ALA A 267 -1.94 16.58 3.88
N GLY A 268 -2.90 17.04 4.68
CA GLY A 268 -3.85 16.19 5.38
C GLY A 268 -5.17 16.90 5.68
N ARG A 269 -6.12 16.18 6.28
CA ARG A 269 -7.44 16.77 6.64
C ARG A 269 -7.40 17.48 7.98
N ASP A 270 -6.71 16.90 8.93
CA ASP A 270 -6.72 17.33 10.32
C ASP A 270 -5.65 18.39 10.60
N PRO A 271 -5.92 19.33 11.51
CA PRO A 271 -4.91 20.24 12.00
C PRO A 271 -3.77 19.48 12.70
N PRO A 272 -2.56 20.04 12.72
CA PRO A 272 -1.43 19.40 13.38
C PRO A 272 -1.67 19.22 14.89
N ASP A 273 -1.21 18.08 15.42
CA ASP A 273 -1.10 17.86 16.87
C ASP A 273 -0.21 18.97 17.50
N ALA A 274 -0.61 19.47 18.65
CA ALA A 274 0.14 20.48 19.43
C ALA A 274 1.61 20.08 19.68
N ARG A 275 1.92 18.81 19.66
CA ARG A 275 3.30 18.28 19.80
C ARG A 275 4.24 18.73 18.68
N TRP A 276 3.75 19.12 17.51
CA TRP A 276 4.59 19.70 16.47
C TRP A 276 5.18 21.05 16.91
N HIS A 277 4.36 21.91 17.49
CA HIS A 277 4.77 23.21 18.00
C HIS A 277 5.65 23.11 19.27
N ALA A 278 5.34 22.14 20.13
CA ALA A 278 6.09 21.91 21.37
C ALA A 278 7.41 21.12 21.18
N HIS A 279 7.66 20.60 19.97
CA HIS A 279 8.83 19.75 19.72
C HIS A 279 10.13 20.60 19.69
N PRO A 280 11.19 20.22 20.44
CA PRO A 280 12.42 21.04 20.53
C PRO A 280 13.09 21.33 19.19
N ARG A 281 13.01 20.42 18.21
CA ARG A 281 13.61 20.60 16.88
C ARG A 281 12.72 21.37 15.91
N TRP A 282 11.39 21.27 16.06
CA TRP A 282 10.45 21.79 15.08
C TRP A 282 9.83 23.12 15.47
N GLY A 283 9.76 23.48 16.74
CA GLY A 283 9.00 24.65 17.22
C GLY A 283 9.17 25.93 16.38
N LEU A 284 10.39 26.27 15.97
CA LEU A 284 10.67 27.40 15.08
C LEU A 284 10.77 27.03 13.58
N ALA A 285 10.88 25.74 13.28
CA ALA A 285 11.05 25.22 11.92
C ALA A 285 9.80 24.51 11.39
N PHE A 286 8.69 24.60 12.12
CA PHE A 286 7.38 24.04 11.76
C PHE A 286 6.37 25.14 11.51
N GLU A 287 5.55 24.93 10.48
CA GLU A 287 4.47 25.85 10.10
C GLU A 287 3.20 25.06 9.76
N ALA A 288 2.07 25.49 10.30
CA ALA A 288 0.75 24.98 9.93
C ALA A 288 0.06 25.98 8.99
N ILE A 289 -0.44 25.49 7.87
CA ILE A 289 -1.16 26.28 6.87
C ILE A 289 -2.57 25.71 6.76
N ALA A 290 -3.55 26.42 7.27
CA ALA A 290 -4.95 26.08 7.08
C ALA A 290 -5.39 26.51 5.66
N LEU A 291 -6.09 25.63 4.96
CA LEU A 291 -6.65 25.92 3.65
C LEU A 291 -8.18 26.06 3.76
N ASP A 292 -8.66 27.28 3.64
CA ASP A 292 -10.07 27.62 3.67
C ASP A 292 -10.71 27.65 2.27
N GLY A 293 -11.99 27.96 2.14
CA GLY A 293 -12.66 28.18 0.88
C GLY A 293 -12.00 29.30 0.05
N LEU A 294 -12.19 29.26 -1.27
CA LEU A 294 -11.85 30.38 -2.14
C LEU A 294 -12.70 31.59 -1.78
N ASP A 295 -12.15 32.76 -1.91
CA ASP A 295 -12.94 33.98 -1.75
C ASP A 295 -13.97 34.15 -2.88
N GLY A 296 -14.81 35.20 -2.78
CA GLY A 296 -15.87 35.41 -3.75
C GLY A 296 -15.32 35.75 -5.16
N ALA A 297 -14.21 36.46 -5.25
CA ALA A 297 -13.58 36.83 -6.52
C ALA A 297 -12.96 35.60 -7.19
N ASP A 298 -12.19 34.84 -6.46
CA ASP A 298 -11.57 33.62 -6.94
C ASP A 298 -12.61 32.57 -7.34
N SER A 299 -13.71 32.46 -6.58
CA SER A 299 -14.83 31.58 -6.90
C SER A 299 -15.45 31.91 -8.25
N LEU A 300 -15.64 33.20 -8.54
CA LEU A 300 -16.18 33.65 -9.84
C LEU A 300 -15.19 33.41 -11.00
N VAL A 301 -13.91 33.63 -10.77
CA VAL A 301 -12.84 33.34 -11.75
C VAL A 301 -12.78 31.84 -12.04
N LEU A 302 -12.88 30.98 -11.02
CA LEU A 302 -12.91 29.52 -11.21
C LEU A 302 -14.13 29.11 -12.04
N LEU A 303 -15.33 29.60 -11.72
CA LEU A 303 -16.55 29.33 -12.48
C LEU A 303 -16.46 29.83 -13.94
N GLU A 304 -15.79 30.93 -14.16
CA GLU A 304 -15.52 31.41 -15.52
C GLU A 304 -14.61 30.49 -16.31
N ARG A 305 -13.49 30.05 -15.68
CA ARG A 305 -12.56 29.10 -16.29
C ARG A 305 -13.19 27.72 -16.55
N LEU A 306 -14.17 27.32 -15.74
CA LEU A 306 -14.99 26.14 -15.93
C LEU A 306 -16.13 26.32 -16.94
N GLY A 307 -16.23 27.50 -17.60
CA GLY A 307 -17.18 27.78 -18.67
C GLY A 307 -18.62 28.06 -18.21
N VAL A 308 -18.82 28.38 -16.94
CA VAL A 308 -20.17 28.74 -16.43
C VAL A 308 -20.62 30.09 -16.99
N ARG A 309 -21.84 30.15 -17.55
CA ARG A 309 -22.44 31.40 -18.07
C ARG A 309 -22.49 32.46 -16.99
N ALA A 310 -22.20 33.72 -17.36
CA ALA A 310 -22.12 34.84 -16.43
C ALA A 310 -23.38 34.97 -15.51
N ALA A 311 -24.57 34.76 -16.07
CA ALA A 311 -25.83 34.84 -15.36
C ALA A 311 -25.97 33.81 -14.19
N LEU A 312 -25.21 32.71 -14.23
CA LEU A 312 -25.29 31.65 -13.21
C LEU A 312 -24.13 31.68 -12.20
N ARG A 313 -23.06 32.47 -12.48
CA ARG A 313 -21.83 32.44 -11.65
C ARG A 313 -22.10 32.92 -10.22
N ALA A 314 -22.87 33.98 -10.04
CA ALA A 314 -23.20 34.53 -8.74
C ALA A 314 -23.98 33.50 -7.89
N GLN A 315 -24.97 32.85 -8.49
CA GLN A 315 -25.76 31.79 -7.83
C GLN A 315 -24.89 30.57 -7.46
N ALA A 316 -24.05 30.11 -8.41
CA ALA A 316 -23.14 28.98 -8.16
C ALA A 316 -22.15 29.32 -7.03
N GLY A 317 -21.56 30.52 -7.02
CA GLY A 317 -20.64 30.96 -5.97
C GLY A 317 -21.30 31.02 -4.60
N ALA A 318 -22.51 31.53 -4.51
CA ALA A 318 -23.29 31.59 -3.28
C ALA A 318 -23.62 30.16 -2.74
N LEU A 319 -24.03 29.25 -3.62
CA LEU A 319 -24.32 27.86 -3.28
C LEU A 319 -23.08 27.09 -2.81
N ALA A 320 -21.93 27.26 -3.50
CA ALA A 320 -20.70 26.55 -3.18
C ALA A 320 -19.97 27.07 -1.92
N ARG A 321 -20.25 28.30 -1.50
CA ARG A 321 -19.61 28.97 -0.36
C ARG A 321 -18.07 28.91 -0.43
N GLY A 322 -17.52 29.10 -1.62
CA GLY A 322 -16.06 29.04 -1.86
C GLY A 322 -15.44 27.65 -1.88
N HIS A 323 -16.22 26.57 -1.74
CA HIS A 323 -15.66 25.22 -1.75
C HIS A 323 -15.34 24.75 -3.19
N PRO A 324 -14.06 24.53 -3.57
CA PRO A 324 -13.65 24.31 -4.97
C PRO A 324 -14.33 23.11 -5.63
N LEU A 325 -14.47 21.99 -4.91
CA LEU A 325 -15.16 20.81 -5.44
C LEU A 325 -16.65 21.08 -5.69
N ALA A 326 -17.30 21.84 -4.80
CA ALA A 326 -18.70 22.22 -4.99
C ALA A 326 -18.85 23.16 -6.21
N LEU A 327 -17.92 24.09 -6.41
CA LEU A 327 -17.88 24.97 -7.59
C LEU A 327 -17.74 24.16 -8.88
N ALA A 328 -16.83 23.16 -8.92
CA ALA A 328 -16.65 22.29 -10.08
C ALA A 328 -17.91 21.47 -10.39
N LEU A 329 -18.56 20.91 -9.36
CA LEU A 329 -19.78 20.13 -9.53
C LEU A 329 -20.97 20.99 -10.00
N LEU A 330 -21.10 22.21 -9.47
CA LEU A 330 -22.12 23.16 -9.92
C LEU A 330 -21.84 23.64 -11.36
N ALA A 331 -20.58 23.81 -11.73
CA ALA A 331 -20.20 24.13 -13.11
C ALA A 331 -20.62 23.00 -14.07
N ALA A 332 -20.36 21.74 -13.71
CA ALA A 332 -20.79 20.59 -14.50
C ALA A 332 -22.33 20.51 -14.62
N GLU A 333 -23.06 20.81 -13.54
CA GLU A 333 -24.52 20.86 -13.54
C GLU A 333 -25.04 21.99 -14.45
N ALA A 334 -24.47 23.19 -14.34
CA ALA A 334 -24.82 24.33 -15.18
C ALA A 334 -24.55 24.07 -16.67
N ALA A 335 -23.45 23.41 -17.01
CA ALA A 335 -23.11 23.02 -18.38
C ALA A 335 -24.14 22.06 -18.99
N ARG A 336 -24.66 21.14 -18.18
CA ARG A 336 -25.61 20.11 -18.64
C ARG A 336 -27.05 20.61 -18.74
N ARG A 337 -27.53 21.29 -17.69
CA ARG A 337 -28.95 21.69 -17.59
C ARG A 337 -29.23 23.12 -18.01
N GLY A 338 -28.20 23.93 -18.08
CA GLY A 338 -28.34 25.37 -18.33
C GLY A 338 -28.94 26.14 -17.16
N THR A 339 -29.26 25.49 -16.05
CA THR A 339 -29.82 26.06 -14.82
C THR A 339 -29.16 25.45 -13.60
N LEU A 340 -29.28 26.14 -12.48
CA LEU A 340 -28.82 25.65 -11.17
C LEU A 340 -30.02 25.44 -10.23
N PRO A 341 -29.91 24.58 -9.21
CA PRO A 341 -30.93 24.46 -8.18
C PRO A 341 -31.05 25.78 -7.41
N GLU A 342 -32.28 26.08 -6.95
CA GLU A 342 -32.55 27.31 -6.20
C GLU A 342 -31.94 27.27 -4.79
N ASP A 343 -31.98 26.10 -4.15
CA ASP A 343 -31.37 25.85 -2.85
C ASP A 343 -30.87 24.39 -2.78
N LEU A 344 -29.76 24.19 -2.10
CA LEU A 344 -29.17 22.87 -1.83
C LEU A 344 -29.11 22.56 -0.32
N GLY A 345 -29.62 23.46 0.52
CA GLY A 345 -29.57 23.30 1.97
C GLY A 345 -28.14 23.32 2.55
N ALA A 346 -27.98 22.74 3.74
CA ALA A 346 -26.69 22.73 4.43
C ALA A 346 -25.69 21.72 3.83
N ASP A 347 -26.17 20.62 3.20
CA ASP A 347 -25.34 19.55 2.62
C ASP A 347 -25.28 19.67 1.09
N VAL A 348 -24.72 20.76 0.62
CA VAL A 348 -24.51 21.01 -0.82
C VAL A 348 -23.71 19.90 -1.48
N LEU A 349 -22.67 19.44 -0.84
CA LEU A 349 -21.79 18.39 -1.38
C LEU A 349 -22.51 17.05 -1.49
N GLY A 350 -23.21 16.61 -0.47
CA GLY A 350 -23.97 15.34 -0.49
C GLY A 350 -25.01 15.30 -1.60
N LEU A 351 -25.77 16.36 -1.77
CA LEU A 351 -26.77 16.47 -2.83
C LEU A 351 -26.17 16.51 -4.24
N LEU A 352 -25.07 17.24 -4.44
CA LEU A 352 -24.38 17.25 -5.72
C LEU A 352 -23.75 15.90 -6.06
N MET A 353 -23.21 15.20 -5.05
CA MET A 353 -22.70 13.84 -5.21
C MET A 353 -23.80 12.86 -5.61
N GLN A 354 -24.96 12.91 -4.96
CA GLN A 354 -26.10 12.08 -5.30
C GLN A 354 -26.54 12.30 -6.76
N ARG A 355 -26.60 13.56 -7.21
CA ARG A 355 -26.92 13.90 -8.61
C ARG A 355 -25.87 13.40 -9.61
N CYS A 356 -24.59 13.42 -9.26
CA CYS A 356 -23.54 12.82 -10.11
C CYS A 356 -23.76 11.31 -10.32
N VAL A 357 -24.20 10.59 -9.27
CA VAL A 357 -24.49 9.16 -9.35
C VAL A 357 -25.74 8.87 -10.18
N GLU A 358 -26.77 9.71 -10.06
CA GLU A 358 -28.04 9.55 -10.79
C GLU A 358 -27.92 9.77 -12.30
N GLN A 359 -26.89 10.48 -12.76
CA GLN A 359 -26.74 10.95 -14.15
C GLN A 359 -25.73 10.13 -14.98
N VAL A 360 -25.37 8.96 -14.53
CA VAL A 360 -24.49 8.06 -15.29
C VAL A 360 -25.23 7.52 -16.53
N PRO A 361 -24.61 7.52 -17.74
CA PRO A 361 -25.30 7.28 -19.02
C PRO A 361 -26.06 5.96 -19.09
N ASP A 362 -25.46 4.86 -18.65
CA ASP A 362 -26.02 3.52 -18.71
C ASP A 362 -25.51 2.63 -17.55
N ALA A 363 -25.95 1.37 -17.57
CA ALA A 363 -25.59 0.39 -16.54
C ALA A 363 -24.09 0.07 -16.50
N ALA A 364 -23.41 0.05 -17.67
CA ALA A 364 -22.00 -0.25 -17.76
C ALA A 364 -21.14 0.89 -17.17
N HIS A 365 -21.46 2.14 -17.49
CA HIS A 365 -20.81 3.32 -16.91
C HIS A 365 -21.08 3.41 -15.41
N ARG A 366 -22.31 3.11 -14.97
CA ARG A 366 -22.63 3.03 -13.53
C ARG A 366 -21.80 1.98 -12.82
N ARG A 367 -21.67 0.81 -13.41
CA ARG A 367 -20.83 -0.27 -12.90
C ARG A 367 -19.35 0.15 -12.81
N ALA A 368 -18.84 0.82 -13.85
CA ALA A 368 -17.48 1.33 -13.87
C ALA A 368 -17.23 2.35 -12.74
N LEU A 369 -18.16 3.27 -12.50
CA LEU A 369 -18.07 4.22 -11.39
C LEU A 369 -18.13 3.52 -10.02
N GLN A 370 -18.98 2.51 -9.87
CA GLN A 370 -19.05 1.70 -8.65
C GLN A 370 -17.74 0.93 -8.38
N VAL A 371 -17.12 0.35 -9.43
CA VAL A 371 -15.79 -0.28 -9.34
C VAL A 371 -14.75 0.74 -8.90
N ALA A 372 -14.73 1.91 -9.55
CA ALA A 372 -13.78 2.98 -9.26
C ALA A 372 -13.95 3.52 -7.83
N ALA A 373 -15.17 3.52 -7.30
CA ALA A 373 -15.44 3.88 -5.90
C ALA A 373 -14.96 2.84 -4.88
N MET A 374 -14.74 1.59 -5.28
CA MET A 374 -14.28 0.50 -4.41
C MET A 374 -12.75 0.35 -4.38
N THR A 375 -12.01 1.04 -5.24
CA THR A 375 -10.56 0.92 -5.40
C THR A 375 -9.84 2.23 -5.19
N GLU A 376 -8.57 2.18 -4.81
CA GLU A 376 -7.74 3.39 -4.74
C GLU A 376 -7.29 3.84 -6.13
N ARG A 377 -7.07 2.87 -7.04
CA ARG A 377 -6.71 3.12 -8.44
C ARG A 377 -7.50 2.21 -9.37
N THR A 378 -8.10 2.81 -10.37
CA THR A 378 -8.86 2.11 -11.42
C THR A 378 -8.05 2.05 -12.70
N THR A 379 -7.89 0.86 -13.25
CA THR A 379 -7.18 0.60 -14.51
C THR A 379 -8.12 -0.05 -15.53
N GLU A 380 -7.79 0.03 -16.82
CA GLU A 380 -8.52 -0.68 -17.86
C GLU A 380 -8.60 -2.19 -17.60
N THR A 381 -7.51 -2.79 -17.09
CA THR A 381 -7.47 -4.22 -16.75
C THR A 381 -8.48 -4.57 -15.66
N LEU A 382 -8.64 -3.71 -14.64
CA LEU A 382 -9.66 -3.90 -13.60
C LEU A 382 -11.08 -3.79 -14.20
N LEU A 383 -11.33 -2.79 -15.04
CA LEU A 383 -12.62 -2.61 -15.73
C LEU A 383 -12.95 -3.79 -16.62
N ALA A 384 -11.98 -4.32 -17.38
CA ALA A 384 -12.15 -5.51 -18.21
C ALA A 384 -12.59 -6.74 -17.40
N ARG A 385 -12.14 -6.87 -16.16
CA ARG A 385 -12.47 -8.01 -15.28
C ARG A 385 -13.80 -7.84 -14.55
N THR A 386 -14.23 -6.60 -14.31
CA THR A 386 -15.41 -6.29 -13.48
C THR A 386 -16.62 -5.81 -14.28
N VAL A 387 -16.42 -5.37 -15.53
CA VAL A 387 -17.45 -4.91 -16.47
C VAL A 387 -17.20 -5.56 -17.86
N PRO A 388 -17.36 -6.89 -17.99
CA PRO A 388 -16.92 -7.61 -19.20
C PRO A 388 -17.71 -7.28 -20.46
N ASP A 389 -18.96 -6.80 -20.32
CA ASP A 389 -19.88 -6.57 -21.43
C ASP A 389 -19.72 -5.21 -22.10
N ALA A 390 -18.70 -4.44 -21.72
CA ALA A 390 -18.44 -3.11 -22.28
C ALA A 390 -16.95 -2.93 -22.62
N SER A 391 -16.63 -1.97 -23.49
CA SER A 391 -15.25 -1.63 -23.83
C SER A 391 -14.52 -1.01 -22.61
N PRO A 392 -13.49 -1.67 -22.08
CA PRO A 392 -12.75 -1.14 -20.91
C PRO A 392 -12.12 0.23 -21.18
N ALA A 393 -11.59 0.43 -22.40
CA ALA A 393 -10.99 1.70 -22.81
C ALA A 393 -12.03 2.83 -22.85
N ALA A 394 -13.22 2.55 -23.39
CA ALA A 394 -14.30 3.56 -23.43
C ALA A 394 -14.78 3.95 -22.03
N LEU A 395 -14.91 2.97 -21.13
CA LEU A 395 -15.26 3.21 -19.72
C LEU A 395 -14.16 3.99 -18.97
N TYR A 396 -12.89 3.65 -19.22
CA TYR A 396 -11.75 4.36 -18.66
C TYR A 396 -11.71 5.80 -19.13
N ASP A 397 -11.87 6.04 -20.43
CA ASP A 397 -11.92 7.39 -21.02
C ASP A 397 -13.09 8.21 -20.48
N TRP A 398 -14.26 7.59 -20.33
CA TRP A 398 -15.41 8.27 -19.73
C TRP A 398 -15.13 8.66 -18.27
N LEU A 399 -14.62 7.74 -17.46
CA LEU A 399 -14.24 8.02 -16.06
C LEU A 399 -13.22 9.16 -15.99
N SER A 400 -12.21 9.15 -16.87
CA SER A 400 -11.12 10.15 -16.87
C SER A 400 -11.59 11.57 -17.17
N ARG A 401 -12.78 11.74 -17.77
CA ARG A 401 -13.39 13.04 -18.09
C ARG A 401 -14.29 13.57 -16.97
N GLN A 402 -14.48 12.82 -15.91
CA GLN A 402 -15.32 13.29 -14.81
C GLN A 402 -14.55 14.24 -13.90
N ASP A 403 -15.15 15.38 -13.53
CA ASP A 403 -14.52 16.43 -12.70
C ASP A 403 -14.13 15.96 -11.29
N TYR A 404 -14.70 14.85 -10.84
CA TYR A 404 -14.41 14.21 -9.55
C TYR A 404 -13.42 13.03 -9.68
N VAL A 405 -12.79 12.85 -10.82
CA VAL A 405 -11.80 11.80 -11.07
C VAL A 405 -10.45 12.42 -11.40
N ARG A 406 -9.44 12.06 -10.63
CA ARG A 406 -8.05 12.45 -10.90
C ARG A 406 -7.36 11.34 -11.67
N ARG A 407 -6.62 11.70 -12.71
CA ARG A 407 -5.72 10.79 -13.41
C ARG A 407 -4.35 10.83 -12.73
N ASP A 408 -3.83 9.64 -12.43
CA ASP A 408 -2.52 9.46 -11.80
C ASP A 408 -1.69 8.46 -12.61
N VAL A 409 -0.40 8.32 -12.29
CA VAL A 409 0.53 7.39 -12.99
C VAL A 409 0.01 5.95 -12.93
N ASP A 410 -0.61 5.56 -11.81
CA ASP A 410 -1.07 4.20 -11.54
C ASP A 410 -2.55 3.96 -11.93
N GLY A 411 -3.21 4.93 -12.54
CA GLY A 411 -4.62 4.83 -12.94
C GLY A 411 -5.50 5.98 -12.46
N LEU A 412 -6.81 5.78 -12.49
CA LEU A 412 -7.79 6.78 -12.11
C LEU A 412 -8.14 6.69 -10.63
N ALA A 413 -8.20 7.82 -9.95
CA ALA A 413 -8.63 7.94 -8.56
C ALA A 413 -9.90 8.79 -8.47
N VAL A 414 -10.95 8.21 -7.92
CA VAL A 414 -12.20 8.94 -7.62
C VAL A 414 -12.04 9.70 -6.31
N HIS A 415 -12.51 10.95 -6.27
CA HIS A 415 -12.49 11.76 -5.06
C HIS A 415 -13.23 11.08 -3.90
N ASP A 416 -12.67 11.12 -2.69
CA ASP A 416 -13.17 10.36 -1.54
C ASP A 416 -14.66 10.60 -1.22
N LEU A 417 -15.13 11.85 -1.32
CA LEU A 417 -16.53 12.17 -1.06
C LEU A 417 -17.48 11.51 -2.08
N VAL A 418 -17.11 11.47 -3.37
CA VAL A 418 -17.88 10.76 -4.42
C VAL A 418 -17.84 9.26 -4.17
N ARG A 419 -16.68 8.75 -3.83
CA ARG A 419 -16.45 7.34 -3.51
C ARG A 419 -17.37 6.87 -2.39
N ASP A 420 -17.45 7.63 -1.30
CA ASP A 420 -18.28 7.30 -0.14
C ASP A 420 -19.78 7.36 -0.51
N ALA A 421 -20.21 8.38 -1.26
CA ALA A 421 -21.59 8.51 -1.72
C ALA A 421 -22.00 7.37 -2.66
N VAL A 422 -21.19 7.05 -3.68
CA VAL A 422 -21.45 5.95 -4.63
C VAL A 422 -21.53 4.60 -3.92
N THR A 423 -20.63 4.39 -2.96
CA THR A 423 -20.59 3.12 -2.22
C THR A 423 -21.79 3.00 -1.26
N ALA A 424 -22.21 4.10 -0.63
CA ALA A 424 -23.38 4.14 0.23
C ALA A 424 -24.67 3.91 -0.57
N ASP A 425 -24.85 4.61 -1.71
CA ASP A 425 -26.00 4.46 -2.60
C ASP A 425 -26.13 3.02 -3.12
N LEU A 426 -25.04 2.42 -3.61
CA LEU A 426 -25.06 1.04 -4.09
C LEU A 426 -25.50 0.05 -3.00
N ARG A 427 -24.97 0.21 -1.78
CA ARG A 427 -25.35 -0.67 -0.65
C ARG A 427 -26.79 -0.51 -0.22
N ALA A 428 -27.32 0.71 -0.29
CA ALA A 428 -28.70 0.98 0.10
C ALA A 428 -29.70 0.45 -0.93
N ARG A 429 -29.39 0.58 -2.23
CA ARG A 429 -30.30 0.20 -3.32
C ARG A 429 -30.19 -1.27 -3.72
N ASP A 430 -28.97 -1.81 -3.75
CA ASP A 430 -28.70 -3.16 -4.25
C ASP A 430 -27.51 -3.80 -3.49
N PRO A 431 -27.78 -4.28 -2.26
CA PRO A 431 -26.73 -4.88 -1.42
C PRO A 431 -26.14 -6.17 -2.03
N GLU A 432 -26.89 -6.86 -2.89
CA GLU A 432 -26.43 -8.10 -3.54
C GLU A 432 -25.41 -7.78 -4.65
N SER A 433 -25.72 -6.83 -5.52
CA SER A 433 -24.75 -6.32 -6.51
C SER A 433 -23.53 -5.68 -5.86
N ALA A 434 -23.70 -4.95 -4.77
CA ALA A 434 -22.60 -4.40 -3.99
C ALA A 434 -21.62 -5.50 -3.53
N ARG A 435 -22.17 -6.59 -2.99
CA ARG A 435 -21.39 -7.76 -2.55
C ARG A 435 -20.69 -8.46 -3.70
N ALA A 436 -21.40 -8.75 -4.78
CA ALA A 436 -20.84 -9.40 -5.96
C ALA A 436 -19.66 -8.58 -6.54
N LEU A 437 -19.83 -7.26 -6.59
CA LEU A 437 -18.80 -6.37 -7.09
C LEU A 437 -17.60 -6.29 -6.14
N GLN A 438 -17.83 -6.26 -4.82
CA GLN A 438 -16.75 -6.31 -3.82
C GLN A 438 -15.91 -7.58 -4.00
N LEU A 439 -16.54 -8.73 -4.20
CA LEU A 439 -15.85 -10.00 -4.41
C LEU A 439 -15.01 -10.00 -5.69
N ALA A 440 -15.55 -9.49 -6.79
CA ALA A 440 -14.83 -9.40 -8.06
C ALA A 440 -13.60 -8.49 -7.96
N VAL A 441 -13.75 -7.32 -7.33
CA VAL A 441 -12.65 -6.37 -7.09
C VAL A 441 -11.63 -6.99 -6.14
N PHE A 442 -12.07 -7.62 -5.05
CA PHE A 442 -11.21 -8.25 -4.06
C PHE A 442 -10.36 -9.37 -4.68
N SER A 443 -10.97 -10.24 -5.48
CA SER A 443 -10.26 -11.33 -6.18
C SER A 443 -9.18 -10.78 -7.12
N PHE A 444 -9.49 -9.72 -7.85
CA PHE A 444 -8.54 -9.07 -8.74
C PHE A 444 -7.36 -8.46 -7.97
N LEU A 445 -7.64 -7.68 -6.92
CA LEU A 445 -6.60 -7.02 -6.12
C LEU A 445 -5.72 -8.04 -5.38
N SER A 446 -6.32 -9.08 -4.80
CA SER A 446 -5.59 -10.15 -4.12
C SER A 446 -4.66 -10.92 -5.07
N ALA A 447 -5.11 -11.19 -6.29
CA ALA A 447 -4.27 -11.85 -7.30
C ALA A 447 -3.07 -10.98 -7.70
N ARG A 448 -3.28 -9.67 -7.90
CA ARG A 448 -2.19 -8.73 -8.17
C ARG A 448 -1.23 -8.60 -6.98
N LEU A 449 -1.75 -8.49 -5.77
CA LEU A 449 -0.95 -8.36 -4.56
C LEU A 449 -0.05 -9.58 -4.35
N ARG A 450 -0.52 -10.80 -4.66
CA ARG A 450 0.31 -12.00 -4.63
C ARG A 450 1.40 -12.01 -5.69
N ALA A 451 1.14 -11.45 -6.86
CA ALA A 451 2.13 -11.33 -7.93
C ALA A 451 3.17 -10.24 -7.64
N ALA A 452 2.76 -9.16 -6.95
CA ALA A 452 3.60 -8.02 -6.59
C ALA A 452 3.25 -7.54 -5.17
N PRO A 453 3.82 -8.14 -4.11
CA PRO A 453 3.49 -7.82 -2.71
C PRO A 453 3.74 -6.36 -2.30
N ALA A 454 4.57 -5.63 -3.04
CA ALA A 454 4.84 -4.21 -2.82
C ALA A 454 3.90 -3.27 -3.61
N ASP A 455 2.84 -3.79 -4.26
CA ASP A 455 1.85 -2.98 -4.99
C ASP A 455 0.98 -2.19 -3.99
N GLY A 456 1.39 -0.96 -3.68
CA GLY A 456 0.70 -0.07 -2.73
C GLY A 456 -0.78 0.15 -3.06
N PRO A 457 -1.17 0.49 -4.31
CA PRO A 457 -2.56 0.62 -4.72
C PRO A 457 -3.41 -0.62 -4.46
N CYS A 458 -2.87 -1.82 -4.70
CA CYS A 458 -3.57 -3.07 -4.43
C CYS A 458 -3.70 -3.35 -2.93
N THR A 459 -2.65 -3.08 -2.15
CA THR A 459 -2.66 -3.23 -0.69
C THR A 459 -3.70 -2.31 -0.05
N ALA A 460 -3.71 -1.04 -0.41
CA ALA A 460 -4.68 -0.06 0.08
C ALA A 460 -6.12 -0.41 -0.34
N GLY A 461 -6.30 -0.92 -1.57
CA GLY A 461 -7.59 -1.38 -2.07
C GLY A 461 -8.14 -2.58 -1.29
N VAL A 462 -7.30 -3.57 -0.97
CA VAL A 462 -7.68 -4.72 -0.13
C VAL A 462 -8.07 -4.26 1.26
N ALA A 463 -7.30 -3.40 1.90
CA ALA A 463 -7.60 -2.86 3.23
C ALA A 463 -8.95 -2.10 3.25
N ARG A 464 -9.21 -1.29 2.21
CA ARG A 464 -10.50 -0.60 2.06
C ARG A 464 -11.67 -1.59 1.98
N LEU A 465 -11.55 -2.63 1.17
CA LEU A 465 -12.61 -3.64 1.03
C LEU A 465 -12.87 -4.36 2.35
N LEU A 466 -11.83 -4.69 3.12
CA LEU A 466 -11.98 -5.30 4.44
C LEU A 466 -12.77 -4.40 5.41
N ARG A 467 -12.57 -3.09 5.39
CA ARG A 467 -13.31 -2.13 6.25
C ARG A 467 -14.83 -2.15 6.04
N VAL A 468 -15.27 -2.48 4.84
CA VAL A 468 -16.69 -2.42 4.47
C VAL A 468 -17.41 -3.75 4.66
N VAL A 469 -16.70 -4.83 4.90
CA VAL A 469 -17.26 -6.15 5.17
C VAL A 469 -17.83 -6.20 6.60
N PRO A 470 -19.09 -6.60 6.81
CA PRO A 470 -19.74 -6.55 8.13
C PRO A 470 -18.97 -7.25 9.26
N VAL A 471 -18.37 -8.41 8.95
CA VAL A 471 -17.56 -9.17 9.91
C VAL A 471 -16.32 -8.41 10.33
N PHE A 472 -15.62 -7.81 9.36
CA PHE A 472 -14.40 -7.04 9.64
C PHE A 472 -14.69 -5.64 10.15
N ARG A 473 -15.85 -5.02 9.75
CA ARG A 473 -16.22 -3.66 10.17
C ARG A 473 -16.18 -3.47 11.68
N ARG A 474 -16.54 -4.49 12.45
CA ARG A 474 -16.48 -4.44 13.93
C ARG A 474 -15.06 -4.30 14.49
N PHE A 475 -14.03 -4.67 13.71
CA PHE A 475 -12.62 -4.49 14.08
C PHE A 475 -12.08 -3.12 13.71
N PHE A 476 -12.75 -2.41 12.81
CA PHE A 476 -12.42 -1.03 12.46
C PHE A 476 -13.17 -0.07 13.38
N VAL A 477 -12.79 -0.09 14.67
CA VAL A 477 -13.33 0.81 15.68
C VAL A 477 -12.77 2.22 15.50
N GLU A 478 -13.49 3.22 16.03
CA GLU A 478 -13.03 4.59 16.07
C GLU A 478 -11.67 4.67 16.81
N GLY A 479 -10.73 5.43 16.28
CA GLY A 479 -9.38 5.56 16.84
C GLY A 479 -8.41 4.44 16.46
N LEU A 480 -8.79 3.51 15.56
CA LEU A 480 -7.88 2.44 15.10
C LEU A 480 -6.64 3.00 14.40
N GLU A 481 -6.76 4.15 13.77
CA GLU A 481 -5.68 4.89 13.13
C GLU A 481 -4.56 5.34 14.08
N ARG A 482 -4.81 5.29 15.38
CA ARG A 482 -3.80 5.59 16.43
C ARG A 482 -2.86 4.40 16.69
N TYR A 483 -3.22 3.20 16.24
CA TYR A 483 -2.48 1.98 16.52
C TYR A 483 -1.61 1.57 15.34
N LEU A 484 -0.31 1.57 15.57
CA LEU A 484 0.70 1.10 14.63
C LEU A 484 1.09 -0.34 14.96
N VAL A 485 1.08 -1.20 13.95
CA VAL A 485 1.63 -2.58 14.03
C VAL A 485 3.00 -2.60 13.39
N ASP A 486 4.02 -2.97 14.16
CA ASP A 486 5.43 -2.91 13.74
C ASP A 486 6.20 -4.18 14.14
N THR A 487 7.40 -4.33 13.59
CA THR A 487 8.35 -5.36 14.00
C THR A 487 9.30 -4.76 15.05
N PRO A 488 9.48 -5.41 16.23
CA PRO A 488 10.35 -4.88 17.26
C PRO A 488 11.82 -4.92 16.83
N GLY A 489 12.56 -3.87 17.15
CA GLY A 489 14.03 -3.87 17.07
C GLY A 489 14.68 -4.74 18.15
N PRO A 490 15.95 -5.15 17.97
CA PRO A 490 16.66 -5.97 18.96
C PRO A 490 16.73 -5.30 20.35
N GLU A 491 16.83 -3.99 20.39
CA GLU A 491 16.87 -3.19 21.62
C GLU A 491 15.54 -3.14 22.37
N GLU A 492 14.44 -3.47 21.70
CA GLU A 492 13.10 -3.44 22.28
C GLU A 492 12.68 -4.80 22.87
N VAL A 493 13.45 -5.86 22.61
CA VAL A 493 13.15 -7.21 23.10
C VAL A 493 12.95 -7.28 24.62
N PRO A 494 13.77 -6.60 25.47
CA PRO A 494 13.53 -6.58 26.91
C PRO A 494 12.18 -5.98 27.29
N ALA A 495 11.80 -4.85 26.70
CA ALA A 495 10.52 -4.18 26.98
C ALA A 495 9.33 -5.02 26.49
N LEU A 496 9.47 -5.67 25.32
CA LEU A 496 8.48 -6.63 24.80
C LEU A 496 8.30 -7.80 25.75
N ARG A 497 9.39 -8.38 26.24
CA ARG A 497 9.36 -9.49 27.19
C ARG A 497 8.62 -9.11 28.47
N ASP A 498 8.99 -7.99 29.09
CA ASP A 498 8.35 -7.51 30.31
C ASP A 498 6.86 -7.24 30.11
N PHE A 499 6.49 -6.65 28.98
CA PHE A 499 5.09 -6.41 28.63
C PHE A 499 4.31 -7.72 28.49
N ALA A 500 4.86 -8.67 27.74
CA ALA A 500 4.21 -9.93 27.47
C ALA A 500 4.04 -10.78 28.75
N LEU A 501 5.06 -10.90 29.58
CA LEU A 501 5.00 -11.68 30.81
C LEU A 501 4.01 -11.12 31.83
N ARG A 502 3.80 -9.79 31.87
CA ARG A 502 2.73 -9.20 32.70
C ARG A 502 1.32 -9.52 32.20
N GLY A 503 1.14 -9.66 30.88
CA GLY A 503 -0.14 -9.92 30.27
C GLY A 503 -0.47 -11.39 30.04
N LEU A 504 0.51 -12.29 30.06
CA LEU A 504 0.34 -13.72 29.86
C LEU A 504 0.05 -14.43 31.18
N PRO A 505 -0.83 -15.45 31.18
CA PRO A 505 -0.95 -16.34 32.34
C PRO A 505 0.31 -17.15 32.54
N ALA A 506 0.58 -17.55 33.81
CA ALA A 506 1.82 -18.24 34.20
C ALA A 506 2.11 -19.50 33.38
N ILE A 507 1.05 -20.23 32.98
CA ILE A 507 1.14 -21.45 32.15
C ILE A 507 1.82 -21.17 30.79
N GLU A 508 1.78 -19.95 30.29
CA GLU A 508 2.32 -19.54 28.99
C GLU A 508 3.78 -19.02 29.08
N HIS A 509 4.29 -18.71 30.28
CA HIS A 509 5.58 -18.03 30.45
C HIS A 509 6.75 -18.86 29.91
N ARG A 510 6.77 -20.19 30.18
CA ARG A 510 7.84 -21.05 29.68
C ARG A 510 7.85 -21.16 28.16
N ALA A 511 6.68 -21.29 27.55
CA ALA A 511 6.55 -21.32 26.09
C ALA A 511 6.96 -19.98 25.48
N PHE A 512 6.56 -18.86 26.09
CA PHE A 512 6.96 -17.52 25.63
C PHE A 512 8.49 -17.36 25.62
N GLU A 513 9.18 -17.75 26.70
CA GLU A 513 10.64 -17.66 26.79
C GLU A 513 11.36 -18.51 25.73
N HIS A 514 10.78 -19.64 25.33
CA HIS A 514 11.31 -20.43 24.23
C HIS A 514 11.22 -19.69 22.88
N TRP A 515 10.11 -18.99 22.62
CA TRP A 515 9.86 -18.39 21.32
C TRP A 515 10.46 -17.00 21.14
N ILE A 516 10.85 -16.28 22.19
CA ILE A 516 11.24 -14.87 22.07
C ILE A 516 12.49 -14.64 21.19
N GLY A 517 13.38 -15.59 21.11
CA GLY A 517 14.57 -15.54 20.24
C GLY A 517 14.55 -16.57 19.11
N HIS A 518 13.46 -17.30 18.93
CA HIS A 518 13.43 -18.44 18.02
C HIS A 518 13.30 -17.98 16.55
N PRO A 519 14.09 -18.55 15.60
CA PRO A 519 14.10 -18.12 14.19
C PRO A 519 12.79 -18.40 13.44
N ALA A 520 11.98 -19.37 13.89
CA ALA A 520 10.65 -19.63 13.33
C ALA A 520 9.57 -18.68 13.84
N ALA A 521 9.85 -17.90 14.90
CA ALA A 521 8.92 -16.94 15.49
C ALA A 521 9.07 -15.56 14.81
N ARG A 522 7.94 -14.93 14.54
CA ARG A 522 7.87 -13.55 14.04
C ARG A 522 7.07 -12.73 15.03
N TRP A 523 7.74 -11.78 15.67
CA TRP A 523 7.15 -10.90 16.65
C TRP A 523 6.66 -9.62 16.01
N ARG A 524 5.53 -9.12 16.47
CA ARG A 524 4.99 -7.80 16.15
C ARG A 524 4.63 -7.09 17.43
N VAL A 525 4.86 -5.79 17.45
CA VAL A 525 4.47 -4.88 18.53
C VAL A 525 3.36 -3.97 18.02
N ILE A 526 2.44 -3.63 18.91
CA ILE A 526 1.36 -2.67 18.63
C ILE A 526 1.64 -1.44 19.49
N ARG A 527 1.71 -0.28 18.86
CA ARG A 527 2.01 1.00 19.51
C ARG A 527 0.86 1.97 19.33
N GLU A 528 0.45 2.60 20.38
CA GLU A 528 -0.45 3.74 20.31
C GLU A 528 0.36 5.01 20.06
N ASP A 529 -0.11 5.85 19.14
CA ASP A 529 0.54 7.08 18.68
C ASP A 529 2.03 6.87 18.29
N GLY A 530 2.36 5.69 17.78
CA GLY A 530 3.70 5.30 17.33
C GLY A 530 4.75 5.14 18.44
N ARG A 531 4.38 5.27 19.71
CA ARG A 531 5.33 5.29 20.86
C ARG A 531 5.00 4.27 21.94
N ARG A 532 3.79 4.32 22.47
CA ARG A 532 3.42 3.53 23.65
C ARG A 532 3.11 2.10 23.26
N LEU A 533 3.89 1.15 23.75
CA LEU A 533 3.65 -0.28 23.58
C LEU A 533 2.32 -0.65 24.28
N CYS A 534 1.36 -1.10 23.51
CA CYS A 534 0.01 -1.47 23.96
C CYS A 534 -0.42 -2.86 23.53
N GLY A 535 0.45 -3.60 22.84
CA GLY A 535 0.21 -4.99 22.50
C GLY A 535 1.41 -5.65 21.86
N VAL A 536 1.47 -6.98 21.99
CA VAL A 536 2.47 -7.80 21.31
C VAL A 536 1.81 -9.06 20.75
N SER A 537 2.35 -9.57 19.64
CA SER A 537 1.92 -10.84 19.07
C SER A 537 3.07 -11.61 18.47
N CYS A 538 2.90 -12.92 18.42
CA CYS A 538 3.86 -13.84 17.83
C CYS A 538 3.17 -14.79 16.85
N THR A 539 3.72 -14.89 15.65
CA THR A 539 3.33 -15.90 14.65
C THR A 539 4.48 -16.86 14.42
N ILE A 540 4.20 -18.15 14.49
CA ILE A 540 5.18 -19.22 14.32
C ILE A 540 5.00 -19.89 12.98
N ALA A 541 6.12 -20.16 12.30
CA ALA A 541 6.19 -20.94 11.06
C ALA A 541 6.28 -22.44 11.41
N LEU A 542 5.15 -23.16 11.37
CA LEU A 542 5.07 -24.57 11.80
C LEU A 542 5.87 -25.53 10.90
N ASP A 543 6.15 -25.13 9.67
CA ASP A 543 6.98 -25.88 8.70
C ASP A 543 8.50 -25.81 8.98
N ARG A 544 8.92 -25.03 9.99
CA ARG A 544 10.32 -24.80 10.34
C ARG A 544 10.68 -25.31 11.72
N LEU A 545 9.81 -26.11 12.33
CA LEU A 545 9.98 -26.58 13.71
C LEU A 545 10.68 -27.91 13.79
N ALA A 546 11.50 -28.09 14.82
CA ALA A 546 12.07 -29.34 15.24
C ALA A 546 11.18 -30.05 16.31
N ALA A 547 11.42 -31.31 16.57
CA ALA A 547 10.68 -32.05 17.59
C ALA A 547 10.82 -31.42 19.00
N ALA A 548 11.99 -30.89 19.32
CA ALA A 548 12.28 -30.21 20.58
C ALA A 548 11.39 -28.97 20.83
N ASP A 549 10.94 -28.30 19.78
CA ASP A 549 10.06 -27.15 19.91
C ASP A 549 8.68 -27.54 20.43
N GLY A 550 8.18 -28.70 20.01
CA GLY A 550 6.94 -29.27 20.51
C GLY A 550 7.03 -29.81 21.97
N GLU A 551 8.23 -30.10 22.47
CA GLU A 551 8.49 -30.42 23.87
C GLU A 551 8.58 -29.15 24.73
N ALA A 552 9.20 -28.11 24.21
CA ALA A 552 9.33 -26.83 24.89
C ALA A 552 7.98 -26.09 25.00
N ASP A 553 7.12 -26.23 23.98
CA ASP A 553 5.75 -25.70 23.95
C ASP A 553 4.74 -26.85 23.77
N PRO A 554 4.13 -27.35 24.85
CA PRO A 554 3.17 -28.45 24.79
C PRO A 554 1.96 -28.21 23.89
N LEU A 555 1.51 -26.95 23.76
CA LEU A 555 0.40 -26.58 22.87
C LEU A 555 0.79 -26.77 21.40
N VAL A 556 1.96 -26.26 21.01
CA VAL A 556 2.52 -26.47 19.67
C VAL A 556 2.75 -27.95 19.39
N GLY A 557 3.26 -28.69 20.37
CA GLY A 557 3.43 -30.15 20.25
C GLY A 557 2.10 -30.88 19.98
N ARG A 558 1.01 -30.48 20.62
CA ARG A 558 -0.33 -31.03 20.36
C ARG A 558 -0.83 -30.67 18.98
N VAL A 559 -0.68 -29.38 18.58
CA VAL A 559 -1.05 -28.92 17.25
C VAL A 559 -0.33 -29.71 16.15
N LEU A 560 0.98 -29.91 16.27
CA LEU A 560 1.77 -30.66 15.28
C LEU A 560 1.32 -32.11 15.15
N ARG A 561 0.92 -32.78 16.28
CA ARG A 561 0.38 -34.16 16.25
C ARG A 561 -1.03 -34.24 15.68
N THR A 562 -1.84 -33.20 15.83
CA THR A 562 -3.25 -33.16 15.41
C THR A 562 -3.41 -32.75 13.95
N LEU A 563 -2.47 -31.95 13.41
CA LEU A 563 -2.52 -31.54 12.01
C LEU A 563 -2.29 -32.77 11.10
N PRO A 564 -3.25 -33.15 10.24
CA PRO A 564 -3.14 -34.35 9.43
C PRO A 564 -2.14 -34.19 8.28
N GLY A 565 -1.21 -35.14 8.14
CA GLY A 565 -0.35 -35.33 6.98
C GLY A 565 0.68 -34.23 6.69
N PRO A 566 1.47 -34.35 5.61
CA PRO A 566 2.41 -33.31 5.21
C PRO A 566 1.64 -32.02 4.93
N ALA A 567 2.07 -30.93 5.55
CA ALA A 567 1.43 -29.64 5.41
C ALA A 567 1.50 -29.17 3.95
N ARG A 568 0.34 -29.10 3.29
CA ARG A 568 0.24 -28.44 1.99
C ARG A 568 0.15 -26.94 2.23
N GLY A 569 0.98 -26.16 1.55
CA GLY A 569 1.10 -24.72 1.73
C GLY A 569 1.98 -24.36 2.95
N LEU A 570 1.90 -23.10 3.37
CA LEU A 570 2.68 -22.52 4.47
C LEU A 570 1.84 -22.57 5.76
N PRO A 571 2.02 -23.57 6.66
CA PRO A 571 1.27 -23.62 7.91
C PRO A 571 1.84 -22.60 8.89
N ARG A 572 0.96 -21.84 9.53
CA ARG A 572 1.31 -20.78 10.48
C ARG A 572 0.46 -20.89 11.74
N MET A 573 1.00 -20.44 12.86
CA MET A 573 0.27 -20.37 14.13
C MET A 573 0.45 -18.98 14.75
N ALA A 574 -0.64 -18.26 14.93
CA ALA A 574 -0.69 -17.11 15.83
C ALA A 574 -0.68 -17.64 17.26
N ARG A 575 0.52 -17.68 17.88
CA ARG A 575 0.75 -18.36 19.16
C ARG A 575 0.47 -17.47 20.36
N PHE A 576 0.90 -16.23 20.31
CA PHE A 576 0.67 -15.26 21.37
C PHE A 576 -0.03 -14.02 20.81
N SER A 577 -0.96 -13.52 21.61
CA SER A 577 -1.65 -12.24 21.35
C SER A 577 -1.94 -11.61 22.71
N VAL A 578 -1.14 -10.61 23.06
CA VAL A 578 -1.15 -9.98 24.39
C VAL A 578 -1.50 -8.50 24.23
N PRO A 579 -2.74 -8.09 24.49
CA PRO A 579 -3.11 -6.68 24.52
C PRO A 579 -2.75 -6.05 25.86
N GLU A 580 -2.69 -4.73 25.87
CA GLU A 580 -2.81 -3.96 27.12
C GLU A 580 -4.26 -3.99 27.60
N GLY A 581 -4.44 -4.17 28.90
CA GLY A 581 -5.76 -4.19 29.51
C GLY A 581 -6.57 -5.48 29.27
N GLU A 582 -7.87 -5.36 29.24
CA GLU A 582 -8.77 -6.52 29.16
C GLU A 582 -8.72 -7.19 27.79
N ARG A 583 -8.60 -8.53 27.79
CA ARG A 583 -8.69 -9.33 26.58
C ARG A 583 -10.13 -9.42 26.10
N GLY A 584 -10.37 -9.07 24.86
CA GLY A 584 -11.69 -9.17 24.26
C GLY A 584 -11.69 -8.84 22.77
N PRO A 585 -12.73 -9.25 22.04
CA PRO A 585 -12.82 -9.05 20.59
C PRO A 585 -12.95 -7.57 20.17
N LEU A 586 -13.16 -6.65 21.12
CA LEU A 586 -13.27 -5.21 20.89
C LEU A 586 -12.06 -4.41 21.42
N ASN A 587 -10.98 -5.07 21.81
CA ASN A 587 -9.75 -4.38 22.20
C ASN A 587 -9.12 -3.72 20.98
N PRO A 588 -8.92 -2.39 20.95
CA PRO A 588 -8.45 -1.69 19.74
C PRO A 588 -7.08 -2.12 19.26
N SER A 589 -6.14 -2.42 20.18
CA SER A 589 -4.79 -2.87 19.79
C SER A 589 -4.84 -4.24 19.10
N MET A 590 -5.71 -5.14 19.58
CA MET A 590 -5.91 -6.44 18.94
C MET A 590 -6.63 -6.32 17.60
N ASN A 591 -7.53 -5.35 17.46
CA ASN A 591 -8.20 -5.10 16.19
C ASN A 591 -7.22 -4.59 15.12
N ALA A 592 -6.27 -3.73 15.49
CA ALA A 592 -5.19 -3.30 14.59
C ALA A 592 -4.36 -4.49 14.10
N LEU A 593 -4.00 -5.41 15.02
CA LEU A 593 -3.30 -6.64 14.67
C LEU A 593 -4.11 -7.52 13.72
N GLN A 594 -5.39 -7.72 13.98
CA GLN A 594 -6.25 -8.56 13.13
C GLN A 594 -6.42 -7.98 11.73
N CYS A 595 -6.50 -6.66 11.60
CA CYS A 595 -6.51 -5.99 10.30
C CYS A 595 -5.20 -6.21 9.54
N ALA A 596 -4.04 -6.05 10.20
CA ALA A 596 -2.74 -6.34 9.62
C ALA A 596 -2.61 -7.81 9.20
N GLN A 597 -3.15 -8.73 10.01
CA GLN A 597 -3.17 -10.16 9.74
C GLN A 597 -4.00 -10.51 8.49
N ALA A 598 -5.20 -9.96 8.36
CA ALA A 598 -6.07 -10.20 7.21
C ALA A 598 -5.42 -9.73 5.89
N ARG A 599 -4.71 -8.61 5.93
CA ARG A 599 -3.92 -8.12 4.79
C ARG A 599 -2.77 -9.08 4.45
N ALA A 600 -2.06 -9.57 5.47
CA ALA A 600 -0.99 -10.54 5.27
C ALA A 600 -1.50 -11.83 4.63
N TRP A 601 -2.70 -12.30 4.97
CA TRP A 601 -3.31 -13.47 4.32
C TRP A 601 -3.58 -13.19 2.84
N ALA A 602 -4.13 -12.04 2.50
CA ALA A 602 -4.41 -11.66 1.11
C ALA A 602 -3.13 -11.62 0.24
N ALA A 603 -2.00 -11.21 0.84
CA ALA A 603 -0.71 -11.09 0.16
C ALA A 603 0.09 -12.40 0.09
N THR A 604 -0.23 -13.40 0.92
CA THR A 604 0.59 -14.62 1.03
C THR A 604 0.24 -15.63 -0.07
N THR A 605 1.23 -15.95 -0.90
CA THR A 605 1.12 -17.06 -1.86
C THR A 605 1.31 -18.39 -1.14
N GLY A 606 0.45 -19.36 -1.45
CA GLY A 606 0.55 -20.70 -0.87
C GLY A 606 0.19 -20.77 0.61
N LEU A 607 -0.68 -19.86 1.08
CA LEU A 607 -1.20 -19.91 2.45
C LEU A 607 -1.84 -21.27 2.74
N GLY A 608 -1.37 -21.92 3.80
CA GLY A 608 -1.84 -23.22 4.25
C GLY A 608 -2.78 -23.13 5.44
N ARG A 609 -2.59 -24.04 6.40
CA ARG A 609 -3.34 -24.03 7.66
C ARG A 609 -2.91 -22.87 8.54
N TRP A 610 -3.90 -22.13 9.00
CA TRP A 610 -3.70 -21.06 9.96
C TRP A 610 -4.31 -21.44 11.30
N VAL A 611 -3.46 -21.60 12.31
CA VAL A 611 -3.86 -21.92 13.68
C VAL A 611 -3.83 -20.66 14.53
N VAL A 612 -4.81 -20.46 15.38
CA VAL A 612 -4.86 -19.35 16.35
C VAL A 612 -4.98 -19.92 17.75
N ALA A 613 -3.99 -19.64 18.59
CA ALA A 613 -4.07 -19.93 20.03
C ALA A 613 -4.82 -18.81 20.75
N SER A 614 -5.72 -19.17 21.63
CA SER A 614 -6.52 -18.24 22.41
C SER A 614 -6.58 -18.64 23.88
N VAL A 615 -6.30 -17.68 24.74
CA VAL A 615 -6.58 -17.82 26.19
C VAL A 615 -8.09 -17.64 26.38
N HIS A 616 -8.72 -18.54 27.13
CA HIS A 616 -10.18 -18.61 27.26
C HIS A 616 -10.88 -18.75 25.91
N PRO A 617 -10.63 -19.85 25.15
CA PRO A 617 -11.11 -20.02 23.79
C PRO A 617 -12.64 -19.90 23.66
N GLU A 618 -13.38 -20.27 24.70
CA GLU A 618 -14.85 -20.18 24.77
C GLU A 618 -15.37 -18.75 24.56
N ARG A 619 -14.62 -17.73 24.97
CA ARG A 619 -15.00 -16.32 24.79
C ARG A 619 -14.99 -15.85 23.34
N TYR A 620 -14.29 -16.57 22.49
CA TYR A 620 -14.09 -16.24 21.08
C TYR A 620 -14.79 -17.22 20.13
N ALA A 621 -15.53 -18.21 20.67
CA ALA A 621 -16.16 -19.26 19.88
C ALA A 621 -17.08 -18.69 18.77
N ASP A 622 -17.94 -17.71 19.11
CA ASP A 622 -18.83 -17.08 18.14
C ASP A 622 -18.04 -16.32 17.04
N LEU A 623 -16.99 -15.60 17.44
CA LEU A 623 -16.12 -14.89 16.49
C LEU A 623 -15.45 -15.87 15.53
N PHE A 624 -14.81 -16.91 16.04
CA PHE A 624 -14.13 -17.90 15.22
C PHE A 624 -15.10 -18.69 14.35
N SER A 625 -16.30 -18.98 14.85
CA SER A 625 -17.35 -19.61 14.04
C SER A 625 -17.73 -18.72 12.83
N VAL A 626 -17.98 -17.44 13.06
CA VAL A 626 -18.27 -16.48 11.98
C VAL A 626 -17.10 -16.36 11.01
N MET A 627 -15.86 -16.36 11.52
CA MET A 627 -14.63 -16.35 10.72
C MET A 627 -14.29 -17.73 10.12
N ARG A 628 -15.14 -18.76 10.36
CA ARG A 628 -14.99 -20.12 9.83
C ARG A 628 -13.71 -20.83 10.28
N PHE A 629 -13.25 -20.51 11.49
CA PHE A 629 -12.20 -21.26 12.16
C PHE A 629 -12.84 -22.33 13.05
N ALA A 630 -12.42 -23.57 12.87
CA ALA A 630 -12.90 -24.69 13.66
C ALA A 630 -12.06 -24.89 14.93
N PRO A 631 -12.66 -25.24 16.07
CA PRO A 631 -11.89 -25.60 17.27
C PRO A 631 -11.08 -26.88 17.02
N MET A 632 -9.87 -26.94 17.56
CA MET A 632 -8.99 -28.11 17.47
C MET A 632 -9.12 -28.96 18.74
N ALA A 633 -9.89 -30.02 18.66
CA ALA A 633 -10.06 -30.97 19.78
C ALA A 633 -8.70 -31.56 20.21
N GLY A 634 -8.44 -31.61 21.52
CA GLY A 634 -7.19 -32.09 22.09
C GLY A 634 -5.99 -31.14 21.99
N CYS A 635 -6.17 -29.97 21.38
CA CYS A 635 -5.17 -28.89 21.32
C CYS A 635 -5.45 -27.83 22.38
N GLU A 636 -5.54 -28.24 23.66
CA GLU A 636 -5.80 -27.36 24.78
C GLU A 636 -4.80 -27.68 25.91
N VAL A 637 -4.36 -26.63 26.60
CA VAL A 637 -3.52 -26.74 27.82
C VAL A 637 -4.22 -25.95 28.92
N SER A 638 -4.42 -26.59 30.08
CA SER A 638 -5.10 -25.98 31.22
C SER A 638 -4.28 -26.07 32.48
N ALA A 639 -4.15 -24.98 33.22
CA ALA A 639 -3.62 -24.93 34.57
C ALA A 639 -4.20 -23.70 35.30
N ASP A 640 -4.35 -23.82 36.62
CA ASP A 640 -4.79 -22.73 37.50
C ASP A 640 -6.08 -22.01 37.04
N GLY A 641 -7.03 -22.80 36.49
CA GLY A 641 -8.30 -22.28 36.00
C GLY A 641 -8.22 -21.53 34.67
N VAL A 642 -7.06 -21.49 34.02
CA VAL A 642 -6.85 -20.91 32.70
C VAL A 642 -6.74 -22.01 31.66
N THR A 643 -7.49 -21.91 30.58
CA THR A 643 -7.38 -22.78 29.40
C THR A 643 -6.90 -21.99 28.21
N VAL A 644 -5.88 -22.53 27.52
CA VAL A 644 -5.42 -22.06 26.21
C VAL A 644 -5.76 -23.11 25.19
N GLY A 645 -6.57 -22.78 24.21
CA GLY A 645 -7.00 -23.68 23.15
C GLY A 645 -6.75 -23.11 21.76
N CYS A 646 -6.95 -23.93 20.75
CA CYS A 646 -6.64 -23.60 19.37
C CYS A 646 -7.87 -23.67 18.46
N TYR A 647 -7.88 -22.77 17.49
CA TYR A 647 -8.76 -22.77 16.32
C TYR A 647 -7.94 -22.87 15.05
N VAL A 648 -8.49 -23.51 14.02
CA VAL A 648 -7.79 -23.71 12.74
C VAL A 648 -8.70 -23.40 11.56
N HIS A 649 -8.12 -22.79 10.54
CA HIS A 649 -8.69 -22.72 9.20
C HIS A 649 -7.66 -23.24 8.19
N ASP A 650 -8.13 -23.99 7.18
CA ASP A 650 -7.27 -24.54 6.12
C ASP A 650 -7.50 -23.76 4.81
N PHE A 651 -6.67 -22.75 4.57
CA PHE A 651 -6.72 -21.93 3.35
C PHE A 651 -6.26 -22.69 2.10
N HIS A 652 -5.66 -23.88 2.24
CA HIS A 652 -5.40 -24.75 1.11
C HIS A 652 -6.68 -25.46 0.64
N ALA A 653 -7.51 -25.91 1.58
CA ALA A 653 -8.80 -26.54 1.30
C ALA A 653 -9.87 -25.52 0.90
N GLU A 654 -9.89 -24.38 1.54
CA GLU A 654 -10.76 -23.25 1.23
C GLU A 654 -9.88 -22.01 0.94
N PRO A 655 -9.54 -21.73 -0.33
CA PRO A 655 -8.71 -20.59 -0.70
C PRO A 655 -9.26 -19.25 -0.18
N TRP A 656 -8.36 -18.31 0.06
CA TRP A 656 -8.66 -17.01 0.65
C TRP A 656 -9.85 -16.30 0.01
N GLU A 657 -9.98 -16.34 -1.32
CA GLU A 657 -11.10 -15.73 -2.05
C GLU A 657 -12.44 -16.41 -1.72
N ARG A 658 -12.48 -17.73 -1.65
CA ARG A 658 -13.69 -18.48 -1.26
C ARG A 658 -14.04 -18.28 0.21
N TRP A 659 -13.03 -18.27 1.06
CA TRP A 659 -13.22 -17.95 2.47
C TRP A 659 -13.81 -16.54 2.63
N PHE A 660 -13.24 -15.55 1.94
CA PHE A 660 -13.74 -14.18 1.95
C PHE A 660 -15.19 -14.09 1.45
N GLU A 661 -15.51 -14.75 0.35
CA GLU A 661 -16.87 -14.84 -0.20
C GLU A 661 -17.86 -15.38 0.84
N ARG A 662 -17.52 -16.48 1.51
CA ARG A 662 -18.39 -17.11 2.51
C ARG A 662 -18.55 -16.29 3.79
N VAL A 663 -17.45 -15.68 4.26
CA VAL A 663 -17.48 -14.81 5.44
C VAL A 663 -18.31 -13.55 5.18
N THR A 664 -18.26 -13.02 3.95
CA THR A 664 -19.08 -11.86 3.55
C THR A 664 -20.52 -12.22 3.20
N GLY A 665 -20.77 -13.46 2.75
CA GLY A 665 -22.06 -13.98 2.33
C GLY A 665 -22.93 -14.54 3.47
N GLY A 666 -22.34 -14.88 4.60
CA GLY A 666 -23.08 -15.35 5.77
C GLY A 666 -24.00 -14.25 6.32
N ARG A 667 -25.28 -14.60 6.60
CA ARG A 667 -26.18 -13.71 7.34
C ARG A 667 -25.54 -13.41 8.69
N ALA A 668 -25.39 -12.13 9.02
CA ALA A 668 -24.92 -11.68 10.34
C ALA A 668 -25.93 -11.95 11.47
N ASP A 669 -26.86 -12.87 11.26
CA ASP A 669 -28.03 -13.12 12.11
C ASP A 669 -27.69 -13.81 13.45
N GLY A 670 -26.41 -14.13 13.69
CA GLY A 670 -26.00 -14.89 14.89
C GLY A 670 -25.38 -14.09 16.03
N VAL A 671 -25.01 -12.82 15.82
CA VAL A 671 -24.43 -12.01 16.91
C VAL A 671 -25.28 -10.74 17.07
N ALA A 672 -26.22 -10.78 17.99
CA ALA A 672 -27.11 -9.69 18.32
C ALA A 672 -26.32 -8.40 18.58
N ASP A 673 -26.61 -7.39 17.75
CA ASP A 673 -26.27 -6.00 17.99
C ASP A 673 -27.07 -5.55 19.24
N ARG A 674 -26.51 -5.77 20.43
CA ARG A 674 -27.09 -5.21 21.66
C ARG A 674 -26.71 -3.74 21.71
N PRO A 675 -27.66 -2.82 21.51
CA PRO A 675 -27.42 -1.40 21.67
C PRO A 675 -26.89 -1.13 23.08
N ARG A 676 -25.76 -0.46 23.21
CA ARG A 676 -25.27 0.09 24.47
C ARG A 676 -26.31 1.04 25.03
N ARG A 677 -27.12 0.58 25.96
CA ARG A 677 -27.85 1.48 26.86
C ARG A 677 -26.80 2.27 27.64
N ALA A 678 -26.74 3.56 27.33
CA ALA A 678 -25.99 4.55 28.07
C ALA A 678 -26.34 4.42 29.57
N ARG A 679 -25.38 4.05 30.40
CA ARG A 679 -25.44 4.33 31.84
C ARG A 679 -25.19 5.83 32.02
N ARG A 680 -26.23 6.62 31.84
CA ARG A 680 -26.43 7.88 32.58
C ARG A 680 -27.14 7.53 33.87
N ARG A 681 -26.45 7.68 34.99
CA ARG A 681 -26.82 7.97 36.40
C ARG A 681 -25.72 7.38 37.28
N ALA A 682 -25.01 8.09 38.09
CA ALA A 682 -25.38 9.00 39.12
C ALA A 682 -24.12 9.69 39.68
N ALA A 683 -24.34 10.91 40.16
CA ALA A 683 -23.59 11.77 41.09
C ALA A 683 -22.22 12.25 40.64
#